data_ab0415e6f3ddbe743306503cb5090e02
#
_entry.id   ab0415e6f3ddbe743306503cb5090e02
#
_cell.length_a   1.000
_cell.length_b   1.000
_cell.length_c   1.000
_cell.angle_alpha   90.00
_cell.angle_beta   90.00
_cell.angle_gamma   90.00
#
_symmetry.space_group_name_H-M   'P 1'
#
loop_
_entity.id
_entity.type
_entity.pdbx_description
1 polymer ?
#
loop_
_entity_poly.entity_id
_entity_poly.type
_entity_poly.pdbx_seq_one_letter_code
_entity_poly.pdbx_strand_id
1 'polypeptide(L)'
;MTKWRENLMKKSLLALMLGIALVSLTACGSKVKEPEATATPVVTEAPTAEPTEAPTAEPTEAPTAVPTEAPTAVPTEAPTAVPTEAPTAEPTAVPVVEATAMPTAEAEADAQSDEAAAAVVISETTEAPADEEAALTLSDDVLASAYNGAVTVLKSEIQDEYDQMLSQYVAYYAQYGYSVDEYDTELQASVAQETVQTKLSTSIVRHYAAQNGYELTEEKKTELAAQVKTALDNTREYLESYLSASGFTGDELNAAVEEQMAQAGYTEETLMDSAELNDVLNFLYERATADVTVTEDEVKAAFDEKVAKQKESYASVDAFVNDYVNESEILYTPENVRLMECIFVASVEGEATEDEATADEATADEATADEATADEATVSEATAGEAADIASLTGYAKAKAIAAAIAGGADFEETMKAYTEDGSTEEQMLRGYPVAENSTTYGEAFMAGAMALEHVGDVSDVIVTDYGYFILRYAKDLESGEADFETRKETETEETLTNKKNDAYSAFIDNILDEADIQVGDLSQMYHVYVGEAVEATVAYASVNADAKLLDMPGGDAVADMKAGASVDILGSIDADGKTYSFVAVPGTEIKGYVGADMLDEMAEDAALAVDNTALVTRVEQIDKNPTFTIAMNDGSLIYGELYPEKAPESVGNFVSLANGSFYDGLTFHRVISGFMIQGGDPNGDGTGGPGYAIRGEFSSNGVENDLSHVRGVLSMARSSANDSAGSQFFIMHADSDYLDGNYAAFGMVLGGLDTVDVIASVPTDSNDKPRTEQVMRTVYVETYGKTYTFTKLED
;
A
#
# COMPACT_ATOMS: atom_id res chain seq x y z
N MET A 1 8.31 -28.45 -14.37
CA MET A 1 9.35 -27.72 -13.65
C MET A 1 10.49 -27.22 -14.57
N THR A 2 11.19 -28.05 -15.35
CA THR A 2 12.36 -27.63 -16.16
C THR A 2 12.04 -26.50 -17.17
N LYS A 3 10.98 -26.61 -17.97
CA LYS A 3 10.57 -25.55 -18.93
C LYS A 3 10.08 -24.25 -18.27
N TRP A 4 9.54 -24.33 -17.07
CA TRP A 4 9.09 -23.14 -16.32
C TRP A 4 10.30 -22.41 -15.74
N ARG A 5 11.31 -23.13 -15.23
CA ARG A 5 12.59 -22.57 -14.75
C ARG A 5 13.36 -21.86 -15.86
N GLU A 6 13.45 -22.46 -17.04
CA GLU A 6 14.10 -21.87 -18.22
C GLU A 6 13.43 -20.57 -18.69
N ASN A 7 12.10 -20.51 -18.74
CA ASN A 7 11.37 -19.32 -19.16
C ASN A 7 11.43 -18.17 -18.14
N LEU A 8 11.51 -18.48 -16.85
CA LEU A 8 11.58 -17.46 -15.80
C LEU A 8 12.98 -16.82 -15.79
N MET A 9 14.04 -17.61 -15.87
CA MET A 9 15.40 -17.08 -15.95
C MET A 9 15.61 -16.15 -17.15
N LYS A 10 15.10 -16.51 -18.33
CA LYS A 10 15.15 -15.68 -19.52
C LYS A 10 14.46 -14.34 -19.33
N LYS A 11 13.32 -14.31 -18.65
CA LYS A 11 12.55 -13.07 -18.39
C LYS A 11 13.23 -12.14 -17.38
N SER A 12 13.86 -12.70 -16.34
CA SER A 12 14.52 -11.88 -15.32
C SER A 12 15.81 -11.24 -15.82
N LEU A 13 16.58 -11.95 -16.64
CA LEU A 13 17.77 -11.36 -17.25
C LEU A 13 17.39 -10.23 -18.23
N LEU A 14 16.30 -10.38 -18.97
CA LEU A 14 15.77 -9.33 -19.85
C LEU A 14 15.27 -8.12 -19.03
N ALA A 15 14.61 -8.36 -17.89
CA ALA A 15 14.16 -7.32 -16.98
C ALA A 15 15.35 -6.60 -16.29
N LEU A 16 16.39 -7.33 -15.90
CA LEU A 16 17.62 -6.77 -15.35
C LEU A 16 18.32 -5.89 -16.38
N MET A 17 18.43 -6.34 -17.63
CA MET A 17 19.04 -5.56 -18.71
C MET A 17 18.24 -4.30 -19.06
N LEU A 18 16.90 -4.36 -19.04
CA LEU A 18 16.03 -3.19 -19.23
C LEU A 18 16.06 -2.23 -18.03
N GLY A 19 16.15 -2.74 -16.80
CA GLY A 19 16.27 -1.93 -15.58
C GLY A 19 17.60 -1.20 -15.49
N ILE A 20 18.69 -1.86 -15.84
CA ILE A 20 20.05 -1.29 -15.88
C ILE A 20 20.17 -0.25 -16.99
N ALA A 21 19.53 -0.45 -18.14
CA ALA A 21 19.49 0.53 -19.23
C ALA A 21 18.73 1.82 -18.84
N LEU A 22 17.69 1.72 -18.00
CA LEU A 22 16.98 2.90 -17.46
C LEU A 22 17.82 3.73 -16.48
N VAL A 23 18.67 3.10 -15.67
CA VAL A 23 19.61 3.80 -14.77
C VAL A 23 20.73 4.50 -15.56
N SER A 24 21.16 3.92 -16.67
CA SER A 24 22.18 4.53 -17.54
C SER A 24 21.65 5.70 -18.39
N LEU A 25 20.36 5.75 -18.69
CA LEU A 25 19.75 6.85 -19.45
C LEU A 25 19.55 8.13 -18.64
N THR A 26 19.50 8.04 -17.31
CA THR A 26 19.49 9.21 -16.43
C THR A 26 20.90 9.80 -16.20
N ALA A 27 21.98 9.08 -16.51
CA ALA A 27 23.36 9.54 -16.38
C ALA A 27 23.94 10.15 -17.69
N CYS A 28 23.31 9.90 -18.85
CA CYS A 28 23.71 10.55 -20.12
C CYS A 28 22.93 11.85 -20.31
N GLY A 29 23.46 12.93 -19.80
CA GLY A 29 22.96 14.28 -20.00
C GLY A 29 22.82 14.59 -21.49
N SER A 30 21.59 15.00 -21.87
CA SER A 30 21.30 15.64 -23.15
C SER A 30 22.37 16.72 -23.45
N LYS A 31 23.04 16.56 -24.57
CA LYS A 31 23.93 17.61 -25.12
C LYS A 31 23.10 18.86 -25.39
N VAL A 32 23.18 19.81 -24.47
CA VAL A 32 22.75 21.16 -24.71
C VAL A 32 23.68 21.74 -25.77
N LYS A 33 23.13 22.11 -26.92
CA LYS A 33 23.81 22.82 -27.99
C LYS A 33 24.34 24.13 -27.44
N GLU A 34 25.66 24.31 -27.44
CA GLU A 34 26.32 25.57 -27.12
C GLU A 34 25.78 26.67 -28.05
N PRO A 35 25.34 27.82 -27.55
CA PRO A 35 25.08 28.97 -28.39
C PRO A 35 26.38 29.65 -28.74
N GLU A 36 26.57 29.96 -30.02
CA GLU A 36 27.69 30.72 -30.58
C GLU A 36 27.96 32.02 -29.87
N ALA A 37 29.25 32.27 -29.65
CA ALA A 37 29.77 33.47 -29.03
C ALA A 37 29.47 34.73 -29.84
N THR A 38 28.77 35.67 -29.25
CA THR A 38 28.73 37.07 -29.72
C THR A 38 29.27 38.01 -28.64
N ALA A 39 30.35 38.62 -29.02
CA ALA A 39 31.01 39.84 -28.58
C ALA A 39 30.71 40.47 -27.21
N THR A 40 31.73 40.57 -26.44
CA THR A 40 31.97 41.35 -25.23
C THR A 40 31.68 42.85 -25.39
N PRO A 41 31.11 43.52 -24.41
CA PRO A 41 31.49 44.91 -24.12
C PRO A 41 32.06 45.06 -22.69
N VAL A 42 33.06 45.81 -22.71
CA VAL A 42 33.91 46.56 -21.75
C VAL A 42 33.33 46.78 -20.36
N VAL A 43 34.20 46.42 -19.38
CA VAL A 43 34.11 46.69 -17.94
C VAL A 43 34.08 48.18 -17.65
N THR A 44 33.17 48.62 -16.78
CA THR A 44 33.30 49.89 -16.06
C THR A 44 33.13 49.59 -14.57
N GLU A 45 34.16 49.95 -13.80
CA GLU A 45 34.24 49.83 -12.34
C GLU A 45 33.17 50.60 -11.62
N ALA A 46 32.56 50.01 -10.58
CA ALA A 46 31.69 50.67 -9.61
C ALA A 46 32.37 50.81 -8.25
N PRO A 47 32.16 51.93 -7.53
CA PRO A 47 32.92 52.23 -6.32
C PRO A 47 32.39 51.47 -5.08
N THR A 48 33.39 51.14 -4.25
CA THR A 48 33.27 50.53 -2.92
C THR A 48 32.51 51.45 -1.95
N ALA A 49 31.52 50.91 -1.24
CA ALA A 49 30.88 51.57 -0.09
C ALA A 49 31.22 50.78 1.20
N GLU A 50 31.71 51.51 2.21
CA GLU A 50 32.04 51.02 3.55
C GLU A 50 30.77 50.70 4.36
N PRO A 51 30.81 49.78 5.38
CA PRO A 51 29.70 49.35 6.18
C PRO A 51 29.36 50.35 7.29
N THR A 52 28.09 50.70 7.41
CA THR A 52 27.52 51.48 8.50
C THR A 52 26.89 50.59 9.53
N GLU A 53 27.24 50.76 10.81
CA GLU A 53 26.79 50.02 11.98
C GLU A 53 25.27 50.13 12.20
N ALA A 54 24.62 49.01 12.62
CA ALA A 54 23.24 48.90 13.02
C ALA A 54 23.02 49.37 14.47
N PRO A 55 21.93 50.08 14.76
CA PRO A 55 21.59 50.38 16.18
C PRO A 55 20.85 49.24 16.84
N THR A 56 21.26 48.93 18.07
CA THR A 56 20.70 48.00 19.03
C THR A 56 19.32 48.49 19.50
N ALA A 57 18.28 47.68 19.38
CA ALA A 57 16.95 47.93 19.95
C ALA A 57 16.75 47.09 21.25
N GLU A 58 16.40 47.77 22.32
CA GLU A 58 16.00 47.17 23.61
C GLU A 58 14.62 46.47 23.55
N PRO A 59 14.37 45.46 24.37
CA PRO A 59 13.11 44.70 24.35
C PRO A 59 11.98 45.45 25.10
N THR A 60 10.85 45.60 24.38
CA THR A 60 9.60 46.12 24.98
C THR A 60 8.74 44.98 25.45
N GLU A 61 8.27 45.08 26.70
CA GLU A 61 7.41 44.08 27.36
C GLU A 61 6.06 43.87 26.67
N ALA A 62 5.55 42.63 26.65
CA ALA A 62 4.27 42.24 26.09
C ALA A 62 3.11 42.55 27.03
N PRO A 63 1.96 43.03 26.56
CA PRO A 63 0.78 43.21 27.43
C PRO A 63 0.01 41.89 27.62
N THR A 64 -0.37 41.64 28.86
CA THR A 64 -1.17 40.54 29.37
C THR A 64 -2.61 40.62 28.82
N ALA A 65 -3.09 39.61 28.08
CA ALA A 65 -4.47 39.52 27.64
C ALA A 65 -5.37 38.92 28.73
N VAL A 66 -6.47 39.61 28.99
CA VAL A 66 -7.57 39.22 29.90
C VAL A 66 -8.49 38.26 29.14
N PRO A 67 -8.99 37.14 29.68
CA PRO A 67 -9.90 36.23 29.01
C PRO A 67 -11.30 36.83 28.90
N THR A 68 -11.86 36.86 27.68
CA THR A 68 -13.25 37.22 27.40
C THR A 68 -14.06 35.91 27.28
N GLU A 69 -15.14 35.82 28.02
CA GLU A 69 -16.07 34.72 28.10
C GLU A 69 -16.73 34.44 26.70
N ALA A 70 -16.90 33.16 26.35
CA ALA A 70 -17.57 32.70 25.16
C ALA A 70 -19.12 32.80 25.30
N PRO A 71 -19.88 33.19 24.28
CA PRO A 71 -21.33 33.13 24.34
C PRO A 71 -21.86 31.73 24.07
N THR A 72 -22.79 31.26 24.87
CA THR A 72 -23.53 30.01 24.83
C THR A 72 -24.40 29.98 23.56
N ALA A 73 -24.18 29.03 22.66
CA ALA A 73 -25.05 28.79 21.51
C ALA A 73 -26.22 27.87 21.90
N VAL A 74 -27.43 28.30 21.55
CA VAL A 74 -28.68 27.53 21.68
C VAL A 74 -28.78 26.54 20.51
N PRO A 75 -29.19 25.28 20.69
CA PRO A 75 -29.30 24.31 19.60
C PRO A 75 -30.51 24.58 18.74
N THR A 76 -30.30 24.68 17.43
CA THR A 76 -31.36 24.71 16.41
C THR A 76 -31.50 23.31 15.83
N GLU A 77 -32.72 22.79 15.81
CA GLU A 77 -33.06 21.44 15.35
C GLU A 77 -32.67 21.26 13.86
N ALA A 78 -32.09 20.09 13.56
CA ALA A 78 -31.76 19.67 12.20
C ALA A 78 -33.00 19.14 11.47
N PRO A 79 -33.17 19.42 10.15
CA PRO A 79 -34.21 18.79 9.35
C PRO A 79 -33.78 17.36 8.95
N THR A 80 -34.76 16.48 9.09
CA THR A 80 -34.70 15.05 8.74
C THR A 80 -34.49 14.90 7.22
N ALA A 81 -33.34 14.38 6.79
CA ALA A 81 -33.12 13.97 5.40
C ALA A 81 -33.57 12.52 5.20
N VAL A 82 -34.41 12.31 4.21
CA VAL A 82 -34.89 11.01 3.70
C VAL A 82 -33.73 10.36 2.94
N PRO A 83 -33.39 9.06 3.13
CA PRO A 83 -32.31 8.43 2.42
C PRO A 83 -32.69 8.17 0.96
N THR A 84 -31.92 8.73 0.04
CA THR A 84 -31.91 8.35 -1.36
C THR A 84 -30.90 7.21 -1.54
N GLU A 85 -31.36 6.09 -2.10
CA GLU A 85 -30.56 4.91 -2.37
C GLU A 85 -29.35 5.26 -3.27
N ALA A 86 -28.15 4.89 -2.82
CA ALA A 86 -26.95 4.94 -3.63
C ALA A 86 -26.93 3.74 -4.60
N PRO A 87 -26.50 3.92 -5.85
CA PRO A 87 -26.32 2.81 -6.77
C PRO A 87 -25.13 1.95 -6.33
N THR A 88 -25.41 0.66 -6.14
CA THR A 88 -24.45 -0.37 -5.84
C THR A 88 -23.49 -0.53 -7.03
N ALA A 89 -22.24 -0.11 -6.88
CA ALA A 89 -21.18 -0.50 -7.79
C ALA A 89 -20.74 -1.93 -7.40
N GLU A 90 -21.02 -2.90 -8.25
CA GLU A 90 -20.44 -4.23 -8.15
C GLU A 90 -18.93 -4.16 -8.33
N PRO A 91 -18.14 -4.81 -7.46
CA PRO A 91 -16.71 -4.94 -7.71
C PRO A 91 -16.50 -5.89 -8.89
N THR A 92 -15.85 -5.40 -9.93
CA THR A 92 -15.42 -6.20 -11.08
C THR A 92 -14.45 -7.27 -10.58
N ALA A 93 -14.89 -8.51 -10.59
CA ALA A 93 -14.10 -9.67 -10.21
C ALA A 93 -12.88 -9.81 -11.13
N VAL A 94 -11.70 -9.87 -10.55
CA VAL A 94 -10.48 -10.35 -11.19
C VAL A 94 -10.71 -11.82 -11.54
N PRO A 95 -10.39 -12.31 -12.75
CA PRO A 95 -10.62 -13.70 -13.10
C PRO A 95 -9.69 -14.61 -12.28
N VAL A 96 -10.30 -15.38 -11.40
CA VAL A 96 -9.69 -16.55 -10.77
C VAL A 96 -9.44 -17.56 -11.88
N VAL A 97 -8.19 -17.92 -12.11
CA VAL A 97 -7.82 -19.03 -12.99
C VAL A 97 -8.20 -20.32 -12.25
N GLU A 98 -9.31 -20.93 -12.66
CA GLU A 98 -9.73 -22.24 -12.21
C GLU A 98 -8.62 -23.27 -12.51
N ALA A 99 -8.12 -23.92 -11.47
CA ALA A 99 -7.28 -25.10 -11.58
C ALA A 99 -8.12 -26.24 -12.18
N THR A 100 -7.84 -26.59 -13.42
CA THR A 100 -8.46 -27.71 -14.10
C THR A 100 -7.97 -29.01 -13.48
N ALA A 101 -8.86 -29.71 -12.79
CA ALA A 101 -8.63 -31.06 -12.26
C ALA A 101 -8.28 -32.03 -13.40
N MET A 102 -7.28 -32.86 -13.16
CA MET A 102 -6.94 -34.00 -14.01
C MET A 102 -8.11 -35.01 -14.04
N PRO A 103 -8.44 -35.60 -15.20
CA PRO A 103 -9.40 -36.68 -15.25
C PRO A 103 -8.76 -37.99 -14.79
N THR A 104 -9.42 -38.65 -13.86
CA THR A 104 -9.23 -40.05 -13.47
C THR A 104 -9.59 -40.95 -14.65
N ALA A 105 -8.68 -41.83 -15.01
CA ALA A 105 -8.96 -42.89 -15.99
C ALA A 105 -9.77 -44.00 -15.35
N GLU A 106 -10.99 -44.25 -15.82
CA GLU A 106 -11.66 -45.52 -15.70
C GLU A 106 -11.70 -46.15 -17.08
N ALA A 107 -11.33 -47.46 -17.07
CA ALA A 107 -11.29 -48.31 -18.25
C ALA A 107 -12.65 -48.82 -18.60
N GLU A 108 -13.02 -48.82 -19.91
CA GLU A 108 -13.83 -49.88 -20.48
C GLU A 108 -13.38 -50.26 -21.85
N ALA A 109 -13.30 -51.58 -22.08
CA ALA A 109 -12.84 -52.26 -23.28
C ALA A 109 -13.94 -52.25 -24.34
N ASP A 110 -13.57 -52.18 -25.61
CA ASP A 110 -13.89 -53.26 -26.57
C ASP A 110 -13.29 -53.08 -27.96
N ALA A 111 -12.64 -54.14 -28.37
CA ALA A 111 -12.67 -54.91 -29.63
C ALA A 111 -12.11 -54.35 -30.98
N GLN A 112 -11.09 -55.05 -31.40
CA GLN A 112 -10.81 -55.59 -32.76
C GLN A 112 -10.32 -54.61 -33.86
N SER A 113 -9.26 -54.92 -34.61
CA SER A 113 -8.73 -56.16 -35.20
C SER A 113 -7.33 -55.98 -35.77
N ASP A 114 -6.49 -57.06 -35.65
CA ASP A 114 -5.61 -57.68 -36.65
C ASP A 114 -4.57 -56.81 -37.44
N GLU A 115 -3.37 -57.17 -37.56
CA GLU A 115 -2.53 -58.35 -37.87
C GLU A 115 -1.04 -58.00 -37.80
N ALA A 116 -0.21 -58.67 -37.29
CA ALA A 116 0.62 -59.80 -37.57
C ALA A 116 2.08 -59.62 -37.07
N ALA A 117 2.43 -60.56 -36.24
CA ALA A 117 3.63 -61.36 -36.14
C ALA A 117 5.02 -60.77 -36.42
N ALA A 118 5.91 -60.83 -35.38
CA ALA A 118 6.98 -61.84 -35.35
C ALA A 118 7.74 -61.76 -34.04
N ALA A 119 7.72 -62.89 -33.26
CA ALA A 119 8.58 -63.15 -32.12
C ALA A 119 9.96 -63.47 -32.59
N VAL A 120 11.02 -62.95 -31.96
CA VAL A 120 12.31 -63.60 -31.82
C VAL A 120 12.79 -63.45 -30.39
N VAL A 121 12.85 -64.58 -29.70
CA VAL A 121 13.55 -64.80 -28.46
C VAL A 121 15.04 -64.99 -28.82
N ILE A 122 15.94 -64.25 -28.20
CA ILE A 122 17.31 -64.70 -27.94
C ILE A 122 17.82 -64.02 -26.66
N SER A 123 18.01 -64.92 -25.71
CA SER A 123 18.93 -65.06 -24.59
C SER A 123 20.04 -64.01 -24.38
N GLU A 124 20.17 -63.76 -23.10
CA GLU A 124 21.33 -63.41 -22.26
C GLU A 124 22.70 -63.25 -22.92
N THR A 125 23.35 -62.27 -22.55
CA THR A 125 24.65 -61.91 -21.95
C THR A 125 25.34 -60.76 -22.66
N THR A 126 25.63 -59.78 -21.98
CA THR A 126 26.90 -59.17 -21.59
C THR A 126 26.71 -57.72 -21.14
N GLU A 127 27.21 -57.47 -19.99
CA GLU A 127 27.42 -56.12 -19.45
C GLU A 127 28.17 -55.23 -20.43
N ALA A 128 27.59 -54.07 -20.70
CA ALA A 128 28.31 -52.89 -21.13
C ALA A 128 27.99 -51.78 -20.11
N PRO A 129 28.97 -50.98 -19.73
CA PRO A 129 28.78 -50.02 -18.66
C PRO A 129 27.74 -48.98 -19.04
N ALA A 130 26.75 -48.85 -18.19
CA ALA A 130 25.91 -47.68 -18.18
C ALA A 130 26.82 -46.50 -17.79
N ASP A 131 27.04 -45.61 -18.71
CA ASP A 131 27.39 -44.24 -18.36
C ASP A 131 26.17 -43.68 -17.61
N GLU A 132 26.13 -43.89 -16.28
CA GLU A 132 25.46 -43.02 -15.38
C GLU A 132 26.16 -41.66 -15.54
N GLU A 133 25.56 -40.76 -16.28
CA GLU A 133 25.77 -39.35 -16.12
C GLU A 133 25.60 -39.09 -14.62
N ALA A 134 26.73 -39.03 -13.90
CA ALA A 134 26.73 -38.67 -12.49
C ALA A 134 26.18 -37.24 -12.44
N ALA A 135 24.92 -37.12 -12.07
CA ALA A 135 24.36 -35.84 -11.67
C ALA A 135 25.33 -35.29 -10.61
N LEU A 136 25.99 -34.21 -10.92
CA LEU A 136 26.82 -33.44 -10.01
C LEU A 136 25.95 -33.12 -8.79
N THR A 137 26.11 -33.89 -7.71
CA THR A 137 25.54 -33.54 -6.42
C THR A 137 26.28 -32.30 -5.97
N LEU A 138 25.62 -31.14 -6.07
CA LEU A 138 26.12 -29.88 -5.53
C LEU A 138 26.40 -30.10 -4.03
N SER A 139 27.50 -29.54 -3.54
CA SER A 139 27.76 -29.54 -2.08
C SER A 139 26.70 -28.66 -1.38
N ASP A 140 26.51 -28.91 -0.08
CA ASP A 140 25.49 -28.23 0.72
C ASP A 140 25.58 -26.68 0.67
N ASP A 141 26.74 -26.08 0.30
CA ASP A 141 26.94 -24.64 0.19
C ASP A 141 26.73 -24.09 -1.23
N VAL A 142 26.56 -24.95 -2.26
CA VAL A 142 26.39 -24.52 -3.65
C VAL A 142 24.91 -24.49 -4.00
N LEU A 143 24.37 -23.29 -4.20
CA LEU A 143 22.96 -23.07 -4.53
C LEU A 143 22.69 -23.23 -6.03
N ALA A 144 23.65 -22.88 -6.88
CA ALA A 144 23.53 -23.05 -8.32
C ALA A 144 24.93 -23.18 -8.98
N SER A 145 24.98 -23.79 -10.16
CA SER A 145 26.18 -23.85 -10.97
C SER A 145 25.89 -23.80 -12.46
N ALA A 146 26.89 -23.41 -13.27
CA ALA A 146 26.85 -23.42 -14.71
C ALA A 146 28.21 -23.82 -15.29
N TYR A 147 28.26 -24.17 -16.59
CA TYR A 147 29.46 -24.61 -17.30
C TYR A 147 30.20 -25.73 -16.57
N ASN A 148 29.49 -26.79 -16.18
CA ASN A 148 30.03 -27.94 -15.42
C ASN A 148 30.79 -27.51 -14.13
N GLY A 149 30.28 -26.52 -13.39
CA GLY A 149 30.86 -26.03 -12.16
C GLY A 149 31.96 -24.95 -12.32
N ALA A 150 32.19 -24.46 -13.54
CA ALA A 150 33.11 -23.33 -13.75
C ALA A 150 32.53 -22.00 -13.22
N VAL A 151 31.21 -21.92 -13.12
CA VAL A 151 30.49 -20.84 -12.43
C VAL A 151 29.69 -21.48 -11.31
N THR A 152 29.77 -20.94 -10.11
CA THR A 152 29.02 -21.38 -8.92
C THR A 152 28.44 -20.17 -8.20
N VAL A 153 27.29 -20.36 -7.56
CA VAL A 153 26.69 -19.40 -6.63
C VAL A 153 26.65 -20.09 -5.27
N LEU A 154 27.34 -19.51 -4.30
CA LEU A 154 27.43 -20.05 -2.94
C LEU A 154 26.44 -19.33 -2.02
N LYS A 155 25.86 -20.06 -1.07
CA LYS A 155 25.03 -19.48 -0.02
C LYS A 155 25.72 -18.30 0.69
N SER A 156 26.98 -18.48 1.07
CA SER A 156 27.77 -17.47 1.77
C SER A 156 28.02 -16.18 0.96
N GLU A 157 27.78 -16.20 -0.36
CA GLU A 157 27.99 -15.05 -1.22
C GLU A 157 26.73 -14.19 -1.39
N ILE A 158 25.55 -14.76 -1.12
CA ILE A 158 24.28 -14.08 -1.43
C ILE A 158 23.25 -14.13 -0.28
N GLN A 159 23.60 -14.68 0.90
CA GLN A 159 22.65 -14.72 2.02
C GLN A 159 22.22 -13.31 2.44
N ASP A 160 23.16 -12.38 2.55
CA ASP A 160 22.87 -10.99 2.93
C ASP A 160 21.99 -10.28 1.87
N GLU A 161 22.21 -10.56 0.57
CA GLU A 161 21.39 -10.04 -0.52
C GLU A 161 19.94 -10.59 -0.44
N TYR A 162 19.80 -11.87 -0.11
CA TYR A 162 18.50 -12.51 0.11
C TYR A 162 17.77 -11.91 1.31
N ASP A 163 18.43 -11.75 2.44
CA ASP A 163 17.87 -11.21 3.67
C ASP A 163 17.41 -9.75 3.46
N GLN A 164 18.20 -8.97 2.74
CA GLN A 164 17.85 -7.61 2.38
C GLN A 164 16.63 -7.56 1.44
N MET A 165 16.58 -8.41 0.41
CA MET A 165 15.47 -8.45 -0.55
C MET A 165 14.18 -8.88 0.14
N LEU A 166 14.24 -9.91 1.02
CA LEU A 166 13.09 -10.36 1.80
C LEU A 166 12.54 -9.24 2.69
N SER A 167 13.44 -8.54 3.42
CA SER A 167 13.06 -7.42 4.27
C SER A 167 12.44 -6.25 3.47
N GLN A 168 12.99 -5.92 2.31
CA GLN A 168 12.44 -4.88 1.42
C GLN A 168 11.04 -5.26 0.91
N TYR A 169 10.83 -6.53 0.59
CA TYR A 169 9.53 -7.03 0.13
C TYR A 169 8.47 -6.89 1.22
N VAL A 170 8.78 -7.33 2.44
CA VAL A 170 7.91 -7.18 3.61
C VAL A 170 7.60 -5.71 3.88
N ALA A 171 8.62 -4.83 3.89
CA ALA A 171 8.45 -3.39 4.12
C ALA A 171 7.62 -2.70 3.03
N TYR A 172 7.78 -3.09 1.77
CA TYR A 172 7.00 -2.56 0.66
C TYR A 172 5.50 -2.83 0.83
N TYR A 173 5.11 -4.05 1.18
CA TYR A 173 3.70 -4.35 1.39
C TYR A 173 3.14 -3.73 2.67
N ALA A 174 3.96 -3.61 3.72
CA ALA A 174 3.55 -2.98 4.98
C ALA A 174 3.14 -1.51 4.79
N GLN A 175 3.79 -0.76 3.89
CA GLN A 175 3.41 0.64 3.59
C GLN A 175 2.01 0.78 2.98
N TYR A 176 1.45 -0.30 2.40
CA TYR A 176 0.08 -0.36 1.87
C TYR A 176 -0.91 -1.01 2.84
N GLY A 177 -0.48 -1.29 4.08
CA GLY A 177 -1.32 -1.89 5.12
C GLY A 177 -1.51 -3.39 5.00
N TYR A 178 -0.69 -4.08 4.19
CA TYR A 178 -0.69 -5.54 4.10
C TYR A 178 0.32 -6.13 5.08
N SER A 179 -0.11 -7.09 5.89
CA SER A 179 0.81 -7.93 6.68
C SER A 179 1.36 -9.03 5.79
N VAL A 180 2.68 -9.10 5.66
CA VAL A 180 3.37 -10.15 4.92
C VAL A 180 4.23 -10.95 5.89
N ASP A 181 4.03 -12.26 5.89
CA ASP A 181 4.79 -13.18 6.72
C ASP A 181 6.17 -13.45 6.11
N GLU A 182 7.22 -12.95 6.74
CA GLU A 182 8.62 -13.16 6.30
C GLU A 182 9.06 -14.63 6.36
N TYR A 183 8.34 -15.48 7.13
CA TYR A 183 8.60 -16.92 7.25
C TYR A 183 7.71 -17.75 6.30
N ASP A 184 6.90 -17.10 5.46
CA ASP A 184 6.12 -17.82 4.45
C ASP A 184 7.04 -18.50 3.44
N THR A 185 6.87 -19.82 3.30
CA THR A 185 7.77 -20.63 2.47
C THR A 185 7.64 -20.37 0.99
N GLU A 186 6.49 -19.89 0.50
CA GLU A 186 6.30 -19.54 -0.91
C GLU A 186 6.96 -18.20 -1.22
N LEU A 187 6.83 -17.23 -0.32
CA LEU A 187 7.54 -15.95 -0.42
C LEU A 187 9.04 -16.17 -0.38
N GLN A 188 9.54 -16.88 0.63
CA GLN A 188 10.96 -17.16 0.79
C GLN A 188 11.53 -17.93 -0.42
N ALA A 189 10.76 -18.88 -0.98
CA ALA A 189 11.14 -19.59 -2.20
C ALA A 189 11.26 -18.68 -3.41
N SER A 190 10.33 -17.74 -3.54
CA SER A 190 10.32 -16.76 -4.63
C SER A 190 11.53 -15.83 -4.54
N VAL A 191 11.78 -15.26 -3.36
CA VAL A 191 12.92 -14.36 -3.12
C VAL A 191 14.26 -15.10 -3.30
N ALA A 192 14.41 -16.32 -2.75
CA ALA A 192 15.62 -17.11 -2.93
C ALA A 192 15.88 -17.43 -4.39
N GLN A 193 14.84 -17.77 -5.15
CA GLN A 193 14.95 -18.04 -6.58
C GLN A 193 15.40 -16.79 -7.34
N GLU A 194 14.83 -15.62 -7.05
CA GLU A 194 15.19 -14.37 -7.71
C GLU A 194 16.64 -13.97 -7.40
N THR A 195 17.06 -14.05 -6.13
CA THR A 195 18.42 -13.71 -5.71
C THR A 195 19.45 -14.63 -6.38
N VAL A 196 19.24 -15.95 -6.33
CA VAL A 196 20.14 -16.93 -6.97
C VAL A 196 20.19 -16.75 -8.47
N GLN A 197 19.03 -16.50 -9.10
CA GLN A 197 18.93 -16.33 -10.54
C GLN A 197 19.67 -15.08 -11.01
N THR A 198 19.54 -13.96 -10.31
CA THR A 198 20.24 -12.71 -10.61
C THR A 198 21.75 -12.91 -10.52
N LYS A 199 22.24 -13.49 -9.44
CA LYS A 199 23.67 -13.75 -9.26
C LYS A 199 24.23 -14.73 -10.29
N LEU A 200 23.51 -15.82 -10.55
CA LEU A 200 23.92 -16.83 -11.54
C LEU A 200 23.99 -16.23 -12.95
N SER A 201 22.96 -15.49 -13.35
CA SER A 201 22.87 -14.89 -14.69
C SER A 201 24.01 -13.87 -14.93
N THR A 202 24.27 -13.00 -13.95
CA THR A 202 25.38 -12.04 -14.04
C THR A 202 26.75 -12.73 -14.07
N SER A 203 26.91 -13.82 -13.30
CA SER A 203 28.14 -14.62 -13.30
C SER A 203 28.34 -15.37 -14.63
N ILE A 204 27.29 -15.90 -15.23
CA ILE A 204 27.33 -16.57 -16.55
C ILE A 204 27.80 -15.59 -17.64
N VAL A 205 27.20 -14.39 -17.70
CA VAL A 205 27.56 -13.41 -18.75
C VAL A 205 28.99 -12.91 -18.56
N ARG A 206 29.44 -12.67 -17.32
CA ARG A 206 30.83 -12.30 -17.00
C ARG A 206 31.79 -13.41 -17.42
N HIS A 207 31.48 -14.67 -17.07
CA HIS A 207 32.28 -15.83 -17.48
C HIS A 207 32.39 -15.94 -18.99
N TYR A 208 31.25 -15.85 -19.69
CA TYR A 208 31.22 -15.96 -21.16
C TYR A 208 32.02 -14.82 -21.82
N ALA A 209 31.86 -13.58 -21.36
CA ALA A 209 32.60 -12.43 -21.85
C ALA A 209 34.11 -12.61 -21.70
N ALA A 210 34.56 -13.06 -20.52
CA ALA A 210 35.97 -13.34 -20.26
C ALA A 210 36.54 -14.44 -21.19
N GLN A 211 35.79 -15.53 -21.42
CA GLN A 211 36.17 -16.58 -22.36
C GLN A 211 36.20 -16.10 -23.82
N ASN A 212 35.54 -15.01 -24.14
CA ASN A 212 35.40 -14.44 -25.47
C ASN A 212 36.22 -13.16 -25.67
N GLY A 213 37.21 -12.89 -24.81
CA GLY A 213 38.20 -11.84 -25.01
C GLY A 213 37.92 -10.51 -24.33
N TYR A 214 36.89 -10.47 -23.44
CA TYR A 214 36.70 -9.31 -22.58
C TYR A 214 37.78 -9.26 -21.50
N GLU A 215 38.43 -8.09 -21.34
CA GLU A 215 39.41 -7.81 -20.31
C GLU A 215 39.10 -6.45 -19.67
N LEU A 216 38.85 -6.44 -18.36
CA LEU A 216 38.69 -5.20 -17.61
C LEU A 216 40.08 -4.59 -17.32
N THR A 217 40.49 -3.68 -18.17
CA THR A 217 41.82 -3.00 -18.05
C THR A 217 41.85 -1.99 -16.91
N GLU A 218 43.04 -1.68 -16.35
CA GLU A 218 43.21 -0.67 -15.30
C GLU A 218 42.78 0.74 -15.75
N GLU A 219 42.90 1.05 -17.05
CA GLU A 219 42.38 2.30 -17.62
C GLU A 219 40.84 2.34 -17.53
N LYS A 220 40.16 1.25 -17.90
CA LYS A 220 38.72 1.14 -17.83
C LYS A 220 38.20 1.16 -16.40
N LYS A 221 38.87 0.48 -15.47
CA LYS A 221 38.52 0.59 -14.04
C LYS A 221 38.58 2.01 -13.53
N THR A 222 39.60 2.76 -13.94
CA THR A 222 39.75 4.17 -13.54
C THR A 222 38.63 5.02 -14.11
N GLU A 223 38.19 4.74 -15.36
CA GLU A 223 37.08 5.43 -15.98
C GLU A 223 35.76 5.13 -15.25
N LEU A 224 35.48 3.85 -14.99
CA LEU A 224 34.28 3.43 -14.28
C LEU A 224 34.24 4.01 -12.85
N ALA A 225 35.34 3.97 -12.12
CA ALA A 225 35.42 4.59 -10.79
C ALA A 225 35.14 6.10 -10.80
N ALA A 226 35.55 6.81 -11.84
CA ALA A 226 35.24 8.23 -11.99
C ALA A 226 33.74 8.46 -12.29
N GLN A 227 33.10 7.58 -13.07
CA GLN A 227 31.66 7.60 -13.34
C GLN A 227 30.86 7.30 -12.06
N VAL A 228 31.23 6.26 -11.31
CA VAL A 228 30.62 5.88 -10.04
C VAL A 228 30.70 7.01 -9.03
N LYS A 229 31.87 7.62 -8.89
CA LYS A 229 32.03 8.78 -8.01
C LYS A 229 31.10 9.93 -8.39
N THR A 230 30.99 10.23 -9.68
CA THR A 230 30.08 11.28 -10.16
C THR A 230 28.61 10.94 -9.88
N ALA A 231 28.20 9.67 -10.04
CA ALA A 231 26.85 9.22 -9.74
C ALA A 231 26.55 9.37 -8.24
N LEU A 232 27.47 8.94 -7.37
CA LEU A 232 27.33 9.10 -5.91
C LEU A 232 27.24 10.57 -5.49
N ASP A 233 28.09 11.42 -6.06
CA ASP A 233 28.11 12.86 -5.75
C ASP A 233 26.76 13.51 -6.18
N ASN A 234 26.23 13.17 -7.36
CA ASN A 234 24.96 13.69 -7.85
C ASN A 234 23.76 13.19 -7.01
N THR A 235 23.75 11.91 -6.63
CA THR A 235 22.68 11.33 -5.78
C THR A 235 22.69 11.99 -4.41
N ARG A 236 23.88 12.21 -3.83
CA ARG A 236 24.02 12.92 -2.56
C ARG A 236 23.47 14.34 -2.65
N GLU A 237 23.86 15.11 -3.66
CA GLU A 237 23.38 16.49 -3.88
C GLU A 237 21.85 16.54 -4.03
N TYR A 238 21.28 15.58 -4.76
CA TYR A 238 19.82 15.46 -4.89
C TYR A 238 19.15 15.19 -3.55
N LEU A 239 19.64 14.22 -2.77
CA LEU A 239 19.08 13.87 -1.45
C LEU A 239 19.24 15.02 -0.45
N GLU A 240 20.39 15.70 -0.44
CA GLU A 240 20.60 16.90 0.39
C GLU A 240 19.58 18.00 0.08
N SER A 241 19.31 18.22 -1.21
CA SER A 241 18.30 19.20 -1.64
C SER A 241 16.88 18.80 -1.20
N TYR A 242 16.53 17.54 -1.42
CA TYR A 242 15.22 17.00 -1.09
C TYR A 242 14.94 17.01 0.42
N LEU A 243 15.88 16.49 1.23
CA LEU A 243 15.73 16.42 2.68
C LEU A 243 15.80 17.81 3.34
N SER A 244 16.62 18.71 2.78
CA SER A 244 16.65 20.11 3.24
C SER A 244 15.32 20.81 3.02
N ALA A 245 14.64 20.58 1.88
CA ALA A 245 13.31 21.10 1.62
C ALA A 245 12.26 20.50 2.59
N SER A 246 12.51 19.30 3.11
CA SER A 246 11.68 18.61 4.13
C SER A 246 12.01 19.05 5.56
N GLY A 247 12.96 19.97 5.77
CA GLY A 247 13.27 20.59 7.05
C GLY A 247 14.48 20.05 7.80
N PHE A 248 15.19 19.05 7.27
CA PHE A 248 16.44 18.55 7.85
C PHE A 248 17.56 19.57 7.69
N THR A 249 18.45 19.72 8.68
CA THR A 249 19.56 20.69 8.63
C THR A 249 20.80 20.21 9.36
N GLY A 250 21.99 20.67 8.93
CA GLY A 250 23.25 20.42 9.63
C GLY A 250 23.62 18.95 9.71
N ASP A 251 24.04 18.48 10.89
CA ASP A 251 24.50 17.09 11.10
C ASP A 251 23.35 16.07 10.92
N GLU A 252 22.10 16.46 11.21
CA GLU A 252 20.90 15.62 11.02
C GLU A 252 20.63 15.40 9.52
N LEU A 253 20.78 16.41 8.68
CA LEU A 253 20.69 16.29 7.23
C LEU A 253 21.74 15.32 6.70
N ASN A 254 23.01 15.49 7.10
CA ASN A 254 24.07 14.61 6.64
C ASN A 254 23.81 13.15 7.05
N ALA A 255 23.37 12.90 8.29
CA ALA A 255 23.04 11.56 8.76
C ALA A 255 21.89 10.92 7.96
N ALA A 256 20.83 11.68 7.70
CA ALA A 256 19.69 11.21 6.91
C ALA A 256 20.06 10.91 5.45
N VAL A 257 20.94 11.71 4.84
CA VAL A 257 21.46 11.45 3.48
C VAL A 257 22.26 10.14 3.44
N GLU A 258 23.20 9.93 4.36
CA GLU A 258 24.01 8.71 4.41
C GLU A 258 23.14 7.49 4.70
N GLU A 259 22.14 7.62 5.57
CA GLU A 259 21.18 6.55 5.86
C GLU A 259 20.36 6.18 4.61
N GLN A 260 19.79 7.15 3.89
CA GLN A 260 19.04 6.88 2.66
C GLN A 260 19.91 6.29 1.56
N MET A 261 21.13 6.77 1.40
CA MET A 261 22.09 6.18 0.45
C MET A 261 22.39 4.72 0.79
N ALA A 262 22.62 4.41 2.07
CA ALA A 262 22.91 3.06 2.52
C ALA A 262 21.68 2.13 2.36
N GLN A 263 20.49 2.57 2.74
CA GLN A 263 19.23 1.81 2.58
C GLN A 263 18.93 1.52 1.10
N ALA A 264 19.24 2.45 0.20
CA ALA A 264 19.07 2.28 -1.24
C ALA A 264 20.22 1.48 -1.90
N GLY A 265 21.22 1.05 -1.16
CA GLY A 265 22.38 0.32 -1.69
C GLY A 265 23.34 1.18 -2.53
N TYR A 266 23.29 2.51 -2.45
CA TYR A 266 24.21 3.42 -3.14
C TYR A 266 25.57 3.47 -2.44
N THR A 267 26.34 2.39 -2.56
CA THR A 267 27.73 2.33 -2.10
C THR A 267 28.70 2.34 -3.29
N GLU A 268 29.98 2.69 -3.03
CA GLU A 268 31.01 2.65 -4.09
C GLU A 268 31.17 1.22 -4.63
N GLU A 269 31.06 0.21 -3.76
CA GLU A 269 31.20 -1.20 -4.12
C GLU A 269 30.05 -1.69 -5.03
N THR A 270 28.79 -1.44 -4.63
CA THR A 270 27.62 -1.89 -5.39
C THR A 270 27.52 -1.17 -6.74
N LEU A 271 27.79 0.13 -6.78
CA LEU A 271 27.78 0.89 -8.04
C LEU A 271 28.96 0.51 -8.94
N MET A 272 30.12 0.16 -8.38
CA MET A 272 31.28 -0.30 -9.17
C MET A 272 31.01 -1.67 -9.79
N ASP A 273 30.42 -2.62 -9.05
CA ASP A 273 30.01 -3.92 -9.58
C ASP A 273 28.98 -3.78 -10.72
N SER A 274 28.00 -2.87 -10.54
CA SER A 274 27.01 -2.54 -11.58
C SER A 274 27.65 -1.90 -12.81
N ALA A 275 28.61 -0.99 -12.63
CA ALA A 275 29.31 -0.35 -13.73
C ALA A 275 30.20 -1.34 -14.52
N GLU A 276 30.89 -2.25 -13.82
CA GLU A 276 31.64 -3.33 -14.44
C GLU A 276 30.74 -4.32 -15.21
N LEU A 277 29.58 -4.65 -14.65
CA LEU A 277 28.59 -5.49 -15.32
C LEU A 277 28.05 -4.81 -16.59
N ASN A 278 27.74 -3.53 -16.52
CA ASN A 278 27.30 -2.74 -17.68
C ASN A 278 28.36 -2.72 -18.80
N ASP A 279 29.64 -2.60 -18.46
CA ASP A 279 30.72 -2.65 -19.44
C ASP A 279 30.81 -4.05 -20.12
N VAL A 280 30.63 -5.12 -19.35
CA VAL A 280 30.52 -6.49 -19.90
C VAL A 280 29.32 -6.62 -20.83
N LEU A 281 28.15 -6.13 -20.43
CA LEU A 281 26.93 -6.19 -21.24
C LEU A 281 27.07 -5.39 -22.54
N ASN A 282 27.71 -4.23 -22.49
CA ASN A 282 28.04 -3.42 -23.67
C ASN A 282 28.99 -4.16 -24.62
N PHE A 283 30.02 -4.81 -24.12
CA PHE A 283 30.92 -5.64 -24.91
C PHE A 283 30.14 -6.77 -25.63
N LEU A 284 29.24 -7.44 -24.93
CA LEU A 284 28.39 -8.50 -25.51
C LEU A 284 27.41 -7.95 -26.52
N TYR A 285 26.82 -6.78 -26.25
CA TYR A 285 25.92 -6.08 -27.18
C TYR A 285 26.61 -5.72 -28.48
N GLU A 286 27.81 -5.09 -28.42
CA GLU A 286 28.58 -4.76 -29.59
C GLU A 286 28.92 -6.01 -30.40
N ARG A 287 29.28 -7.10 -29.74
CA ARG A 287 29.56 -8.38 -30.42
C ARG A 287 28.34 -9.00 -31.09
N ALA A 288 27.18 -9.03 -30.40
CA ALA A 288 25.94 -9.57 -30.92
C ALA A 288 25.40 -8.78 -32.11
N THR A 289 25.69 -7.48 -32.15
CA THR A 289 25.07 -6.53 -33.08
C THR A 289 26.01 -6.02 -34.19
N ALA A 290 27.28 -6.47 -34.20
CA ALA A 290 28.31 -6.00 -35.12
C ALA A 290 27.94 -6.06 -36.62
N ASP A 291 27.24 -7.11 -37.01
CA ASP A 291 26.83 -7.35 -38.38
C ASP A 291 25.32 -7.04 -38.64
N VAL A 292 24.61 -6.48 -37.64
CA VAL A 292 23.19 -6.16 -37.75
C VAL A 292 23.01 -4.89 -38.58
N THR A 293 22.31 -4.99 -39.69
CA THR A 293 21.97 -3.87 -40.56
C THR A 293 20.49 -3.96 -40.95
N VAL A 294 19.93 -2.86 -41.40
CA VAL A 294 18.58 -2.81 -41.97
C VAL A 294 18.61 -2.35 -43.40
N THR A 295 17.72 -2.87 -44.22
CA THR A 295 17.50 -2.44 -45.58
C THR A 295 16.33 -1.46 -45.65
N GLU A 296 16.28 -0.64 -46.69
CA GLU A 296 15.15 0.28 -46.90
C GLU A 296 13.79 -0.46 -46.97
N ASP A 297 13.76 -1.66 -47.56
CA ASP A 297 12.53 -2.48 -47.64
C ASP A 297 12.08 -2.94 -46.24
N GLU A 298 13.01 -3.31 -45.34
CA GLU A 298 12.69 -3.68 -43.95
C GLU A 298 12.15 -2.47 -43.15
N VAL A 299 12.77 -1.32 -43.30
CA VAL A 299 12.33 -0.08 -42.65
C VAL A 299 10.93 0.32 -43.12
N LYS A 300 10.72 0.27 -44.46
CA LYS A 300 9.41 0.56 -45.03
C LYS A 300 8.33 -0.41 -44.55
N ALA A 301 8.65 -1.72 -44.46
CA ALA A 301 7.71 -2.72 -43.97
C ALA A 301 7.35 -2.48 -42.48
N ALA A 302 8.32 -2.13 -41.66
CA ALA A 302 8.09 -1.78 -40.22
C ALA A 302 7.19 -0.54 -40.08
N PHE A 303 7.46 0.51 -40.88
CA PHE A 303 6.62 1.71 -40.93
C PHE A 303 5.18 1.37 -41.35
N ASP A 304 5.02 0.61 -42.46
CA ASP A 304 3.69 0.22 -42.97
C ASP A 304 2.91 -0.62 -41.94
N GLU A 305 3.60 -1.45 -41.15
CA GLU A 305 2.99 -2.21 -40.06
C GLU A 305 2.53 -1.29 -38.92
N LYS A 306 3.32 -0.29 -38.53
CA LYS A 306 2.93 0.71 -37.53
C LYS A 306 1.71 1.50 -37.98
N VAL A 307 1.71 1.98 -39.23
CA VAL A 307 0.57 2.67 -39.85
C VAL A 307 -0.68 1.79 -39.85
N ALA A 308 -0.54 0.50 -40.21
CA ALA A 308 -1.66 -0.45 -40.22
C ALA A 308 -2.24 -0.67 -38.82
N LYS A 309 -1.39 -0.82 -37.81
CA LYS A 309 -1.80 -0.94 -36.40
C LYS A 309 -2.54 0.30 -35.88
N GLN A 310 -2.03 1.51 -36.21
CA GLN A 310 -2.72 2.74 -35.83
C GLN A 310 -4.07 2.88 -36.54
N LYS A 311 -4.18 2.52 -37.82
CA LYS A 311 -5.46 2.51 -38.52
C LYS A 311 -6.48 1.55 -37.88
N GLU A 312 -6.04 0.38 -37.44
CA GLU A 312 -6.89 -0.56 -36.71
C GLU A 312 -7.32 0.00 -35.33
N SER A 313 -6.38 0.57 -34.58
CA SER A 313 -6.65 1.22 -33.29
C SER A 313 -7.60 2.41 -33.44
N TYR A 314 -7.41 3.23 -34.47
CA TYR A 314 -8.22 4.43 -34.75
C TYR A 314 -9.55 4.13 -35.46
N ALA A 315 -9.94 2.85 -35.56
CA ALA A 315 -11.32 2.46 -35.87
C ALA A 315 -12.30 3.03 -34.81
N SER A 316 -11.83 3.24 -33.55
CA SER A 316 -12.43 4.16 -32.61
C SER A 316 -11.71 5.51 -32.70
N VAL A 317 -12.42 6.56 -33.05
CA VAL A 317 -11.85 7.91 -33.13
C VAL A 317 -11.33 8.41 -31.79
N ASP A 318 -11.89 7.91 -30.68
CA ASP A 318 -11.44 8.26 -29.33
C ASP A 318 -9.99 7.82 -29.07
N ALA A 319 -9.55 6.71 -29.66
CA ALA A 319 -8.15 6.29 -29.59
C ALA A 319 -7.22 7.32 -30.25
N PHE A 320 -7.59 7.84 -31.42
CA PHE A 320 -6.85 8.92 -32.07
C PHE A 320 -6.84 10.20 -31.23
N VAL A 321 -7.99 10.60 -30.68
CA VAL A 321 -8.11 11.81 -29.83
C VAL A 321 -7.20 11.68 -28.60
N ASN A 322 -7.20 10.53 -27.94
CA ASN A 322 -6.34 10.28 -26.78
C ASN A 322 -4.85 10.35 -27.15
N ASP A 323 -4.44 9.71 -28.23
CA ASP A 323 -3.05 9.73 -28.69
C ASP A 323 -2.61 11.16 -29.06
N TYR A 324 -3.49 11.94 -29.74
CA TYR A 324 -3.22 13.34 -30.06
C TYR A 324 -3.04 14.22 -28.83
N VAL A 325 -3.93 14.09 -27.84
CA VAL A 325 -3.88 14.86 -26.58
C VAL A 325 -2.64 14.47 -25.74
N ASN A 326 -2.29 13.19 -25.70
CA ASN A 326 -1.13 12.67 -24.98
C ASN A 326 0.20 12.85 -25.72
N GLU A 327 0.21 13.53 -26.85
CA GLU A 327 1.42 13.77 -27.67
C GLU A 327 2.09 12.49 -28.16
N SER A 328 1.32 11.42 -28.30
CA SER A 328 1.78 10.18 -28.92
C SER A 328 2.13 10.37 -30.39
N GLU A 329 2.96 9.50 -30.92
CA GLU A 329 3.31 9.55 -32.33
C GLU A 329 2.10 9.24 -33.23
N ILE A 330 1.75 10.16 -34.11
CA ILE A 330 0.66 9.99 -35.07
C ILE A 330 1.24 9.69 -36.47
N LEU A 331 1.00 8.49 -36.95
CA LEU A 331 1.36 8.03 -38.29
C LEU A 331 0.16 7.93 -39.23
N TYR A 332 -1.04 8.00 -38.68
CA TYR A 332 -2.29 8.03 -39.43
C TYR A 332 -3.30 8.97 -38.80
N THR A 333 -3.83 9.90 -39.59
CA THR A 333 -4.92 10.78 -39.14
C THR A 333 -6.24 10.31 -39.75
N PRO A 334 -7.28 10.00 -38.96
CA PRO A 334 -8.60 9.62 -39.46
C PRO A 334 -9.25 10.71 -40.30
N GLU A 335 -10.24 10.33 -41.15
CA GLU A 335 -11.04 11.29 -41.89
C GLU A 335 -12.00 12.08 -41.00
N ASN A 336 -12.32 13.32 -41.35
CA ASN A 336 -13.31 14.18 -40.73
C ASN A 336 -12.99 14.56 -39.27
N VAL A 337 -11.73 14.68 -38.92
CA VAL A 337 -11.30 15.21 -37.62
C VAL A 337 -11.15 16.74 -37.73
N ARG A 338 -11.84 17.45 -36.86
CA ARG A 338 -11.76 18.91 -36.73
C ARG A 338 -10.90 19.28 -35.53
N LEU A 339 -10.21 20.41 -35.61
CA LEU A 339 -9.45 20.94 -34.50
C LEU A 339 -10.16 22.15 -33.89
N MET A 340 -10.46 22.10 -32.60
CA MET A 340 -11.05 23.18 -31.85
C MET A 340 -10.01 23.85 -30.98
N GLU A 341 -10.01 25.18 -30.98
CA GLU A 341 -9.38 25.93 -29.90
C GLU A 341 -10.43 26.20 -28.84
N CYS A 342 -10.02 26.29 -27.56
CA CYS A 342 -10.91 26.29 -26.44
C CYS A 342 -10.55 27.34 -25.40
N ILE A 343 -11.54 28.13 -24.99
CA ILE A 343 -11.45 28.96 -23.79
C ILE A 343 -12.30 28.27 -22.72
N PHE A 344 -11.69 27.93 -21.61
CA PHE A 344 -12.32 27.33 -20.44
C PHE A 344 -12.43 28.35 -19.30
N VAL A 345 -13.59 28.42 -18.66
CA VAL A 345 -13.82 29.20 -17.45
C VAL A 345 -14.44 28.30 -16.40
N ALA A 346 -13.80 28.17 -15.23
CA ALA A 346 -14.27 27.32 -14.15
C ALA A 346 -15.61 27.75 -13.58
N SER A 347 -16.48 26.81 -13.20
CA SER A 347 -17.69 27.07 -12.43
C SER A 347 -17.36 27.58 -11.03
N VAL A 348 -18.25 28.38 -10.44
CA VAL A 348 -18.11 28.86 -9.06
C VAL A 348 -19.14 28.14 -8.18
N GLU A 349 -18.74 27.74 -7.00
CA GLU A 349 -19.63 27.03 -6.05
C GLU A 349 -20.90 27.85 -5.78
N GLY A 350 -22.07 27.31 -6.14
CA GLY A 350 -23.38 27.93 -5.94
C GLY A 350 -23.98 28.66 -7.17
N GLU A 351 -23.37 28.56 -8.36
CA GLU A 351 -24.03 28.99 -9.62
C GLU A 351 -25.07 27.93 -10.07
N ALA A 352 -26.30 28.40 -10.38
CA ALA A 352 -27.37 27.54 -10.87
C ALA A 352 -27.04 26.99 -12.26
N THR A 353 -27.23 25.69 -12.49
CA THR A 353 -27.15 25.06 -13.81
C THR A 353 -28.33 25.47 -14.69
N GLU A 354 -28.21 25.45 -16.04
CA GLU A 354 -29.24 25.87 -17.00
C GLU A 354 -30.64 25.25 -16.79
N ASP A 355 -30.75 24.09 -16.16
CA ASP A 355 -32.03 23.43 -15.86
C ASP A 355 -32.91 24.19 -14.84
N GLU A 356 -32.34 25.06 -14.00
CA GLU A 356 -33.11 25.92 -13.09
C GLU A 356 -33.55 27.23 -13.75
N ALA A 357 -32.82 27.69 -14.77
CA ALA A 357 -33.15 28.95 -15.48
C ALA A 357 -34.25 28.77 -16.52
N THR A 358 -34.46 27.58 -17.07
CA THR A 358 -35.52 27.29 -18.07
C THR A 358 -36.85 26.89 -17.43
N ALA A 359 -36.88 26.60 -16.13
CA ALA A 359 -38.11 26.25 -15.40
C ALA A 359 -38.99 27.48 -15.10
N ASP A 360 -38.45 28.70 -15.16
CA ASP A 360 -39.19 29.92 -14.86
C ASP A 360 -39.91 30.55 -16.09
N GLU A 361 -39.60 30.12 -17.31
CA GLU A 361 -40.29 30.63 -18.52
C GLU A 361 -41.50 29.80 -18.98
N ALA A 362 -41.77 28.63 -18.40
CA ALA A 362 -42.85 27.74 -18.86
C ALA A 362 -44.18 27.83 -18.10
N THR A 363 -44.36 28.76 -17.16
CA THR A 363 -45.61 28.88 -16.36
C THR A 363 -46.18 30.29 -16.32
N ALA A 364 -46.19 30.99 -17.45
CA ALA A 364 -46.92 32.25 -17.58
C ALA A 364 -47.90 32.18 -18.72
N ASP A 365 -49.02 31.44 -18.52
CA ASP A 365 -50.32 31.80 -19.16
C ASP A 365 -51.50 31.32 -18.28
N GLU A 366 -52.39 32.27 -18.01
CA GLU A 366 -53.67 32.19 -17.29
C GLU A 366 -53.71 32.39 -15.76
N ALA A 367 -53.70 33.64 -15.29
CA ALA A 367 -54.67 34.09 -14.27
C ALA A 367 -54.75 35.66 -14.18
N THR A 368 -55.87 36.17 -14.62
CA THR A 368 -56.62 37.39 -14.24
C THR A 368 -55.99 38.42 -13.28
N ALA A 369 -56.03 39.68 -13.76
CA ALA A 369 -55.81 40.96 -13.09
C ALA A 369 -56.35 41.06 -11.65
N ASP A 370 -55.54 41.51 -10.70
CA ASP A 370 -55.92 42.60 -9.78
C ASP A 370 -54.67 43.32 -9.24
N GLU A 371 -54.85 44.66 -9.07
CA GLU A 371 -53.81 45.62 -8.77
C GLU A 371 -53.04 45.38 -7.43
N ALA A 372 -51.73 45.51 -7.43
CA ALA A 372 -50.96 46.19 -6.37
C ALA A 372 -49.49 46.41 -6.77
N THR A 373 -49.18 47.67 -7.01
CA THR A 373 -47.93 48.45 -6.81
C THR A 373 -46.57 47.78 -7.03
N ALA A 374 -45.94 48.34 -8.05
CA ALA A 374 -44.58 48.23 -8.47
C ALA A 374 -43.53 48.43 -7.36
N ASP A 375 -42.52 47.57 -7.38
CA ASP A 375 -41.14 47.99 -7.11
C ASP A 375 -40.29 47.40 -8.26
N GLU A 376 -39.91 48.28 -9.18
CA GLU A 376 -39.07 48.00 -10.34
C GLU A 376 -37.63 47.73 -9.85
N ALA A 377 -37.19 46.48 -9.86
CA ALA A 377 -35.77 46.19 -10.00
C ALA A 377 -35.45 46.22 -11.49
N THR A 378 -35.00 47.36 -11.94
CA THR A 378 -34.57 47.64 -13.30
C THR A 378 -33.39 46.76 -13.67
N VAL A 379 -33.62 45.80 -14.57
CA VAL A 379 -32.57 45.24 -15.42
C VAL A 379 -32.16 46.36 -16.37
N SER A 380 -31.04 47.00 -16.07
CA SER A 380 -30.43 48.03 -16.89
C SER A 380 -29.88 47.39 -18.16
N GLU A 381 -30.49 47.66 -19.31
CA GLU A 381 -29.80 47.56 -20.59
C GLU A 381 -28.53 48.40 -20.51
N ALA A 382 -27.36 47.73 -20.38
CA ALA A 382 -26.07 48.38 -20.48
C ALA A 382 -25.84 48.80 -21.94
N THR A 383 -26.13 50.05 -22.19
CA THR A 383 -25.66 50.76 -23.39
C THR A 383 -24.15 50.71 -23.46
N ALA A 384 -23.58 50.35 -24.62
CA ALA A 384 -22.18 50.38 -24.99
C ALA A 384 -21.45 51.60 -24.40
N GLY A 385 -20.53 51.35 -23.45
CA GLY A 385 -19.65 52.38 -22.93
C GLY A 385 -19.18 52.23 -21.50
N GLU A 386 -18.57 51.05 -21.18
CA GLU A 386 -17.52 50.85 -20.21
C GLU A 386 -17.21 49.35 -20.30
N ALA A 387 -16.07 48.98 -20.87
CA ALA A 387 -15.57 47.56 -20.87
C ALA A 387 -15.46 47.11 -19.42
N ALA A 388 -16.41 46.32 -18.97
CA ALA A 388 -16.26 45.61 -17.71
C ALA A 388 -14.89 44.87 -17.76
N ASP A 389 -14.07 45.04 -16.70
CA ASP A 389 -12.80 44.36 -16.60
C ASP A 389 -13.06 42.84 -16.49
N ILE A 390 -12.98 42.14 -17.62
CA ILE A 390 -13.24 40.67 -17.73
C ILE A 390 -12.44 39.93 -16.67
N ALA A 391 -11.25 40.43 -16.35
CA ALA A 391 -10.38 39.79 -15.33
C ALA A 391 -10.99 39.84 -13.91
N SER A 392 -11.96 40.72 -13.66
CA SER A 392 -12.66 40.81 -12.36
C SER A 392 -13.90 39.90 -12.24
N LEU A 393 -14.33 39.28 -13.35
CA LEU A 393 -15.50 38.40 -13.40
C LEU A 393 -15.09 36.94 -13.18
N THR A 394 -16.05 36.13 -12.73
CA THR A 394 -15.90 34.68 -12.50
C THR A 394 -17.09 33.91 -13.09
N GLY A 395 -16.95 32.63 -13.26
CA GLY A 395 -18.02 31.72 -13.67
C GLY A 395 -18.71 32.12 -14.98
N TYR A 396 -20.02 31.88 -15.05
CA TYR A 396 -20.82 32.15 -16.24
C TYR A 396 -20.76 33.60 -16.71
N ALA A 397 -20.71 34.56 -15.77
CA ALA A 397 -20.60 35.96 -16.09
C ALA A 397 -19.29 36.29 -16.84
N LYS A 398 -18.18 35.68 -16.46
CA LYS A 398 -16.90 35.81 -17.15
C LYS A 398 -16.96 35.19 -18.54
N ALA A 399 -17.47 33.96 -18.67
CA ALA A 399 -17.62 33.30 -19.95
C ALA A 399 -18.48 34.10 -20.93
N LYS A 400 -19.62 34.68 -20.49
CA LYS A 400 -20.45 35.55 -21.30
C LYS A 400 -19.76 36.86 -21.74
N ALA A 401 -18.99 37.46 -20.86
CA ALA A 401 -18.23 38.65 -21.17
C ALA A 401 -17.14 38.39 -22.22
N ILE A 402 -16.46 37.24 -22.12
CA ILE A 402 -15.48 36.76 -23.10
C ILE A 402 -16.16 36.53 -24.46
N ALA A 403 -17.26 35.78 -24.51
CA ALA A 403 -18.01 35.53 -25.74
C ALA A 403 -18.47 36.81 -26.40
N ALA A 404 -18.98 37.78 -25.61
CA ALA A 404 -19.38 39.08 -26.10
C ALA A 404 -18.21 39.92 -26.66
N ALA A 405 -17.03 39.86 -26.05
CA ALA A 405 -15.82 40.50 -26.53
C ALA A 405 -15.38 39.92 -27.90
N ILE A 406 -15.39 38.59 -28.02
CA ILE A 406 -15.07 37.91 -29.29
C ILE A 406 -16.09 38.25 -30.36
N ALA A 407 -17.38 38.21 -30.07
CA ALA A 407 -18.45 38.65 -30.99
C ALA A 407 -18.31 40.13 -31.37
N GLY A 408 -17.74 40.98 -30.49
CA GLY A 408 -17.37 42.35 -30.72
C GLY A 408 -16.12 42.57 -31.57
N GLY A 409 -15.40 41.52 -31.94
CA GLY A 409 -14.22 41.52 -32.80
C GLY A 409 -12.88 41.41 -32.07
N ALA A 410 -12.86 41.00 -30.81
CA ALA A 410 -11.61 40.62 -30.14
C ALA A 410 -11.01 39.37 -30.79
N ASP A 411 -9.68 39.32 -30.84
CA ASP A 411 -8.97 38.17 -31.39
C ASP A 411 -9.15 36.97 -30.44
N PHE A 412 -9.49 35.79 -31.00
CA PHE A 412 -9.78 34.59 -30.20
C PHE A 412 -8.55 34.09 -29.49
N GLU A 413 -7.40 34.01 -30.17
CA GLU A 413 -6.15 33.44 -29.60
C GLU A 413 -5.59 34.34 -28.49
N GLU A 414 -5.62 35.68 -28.69
CA GLU A 414 -5.21 36.61 -27.66
C GLU A 414 -6.16 36.55 -26.46
N THR A 415 -7.48 36.38 -26.70
CA THR A 415 -8.49 36.23 -25.65
C THR A 415 -8.34 34.90 -24.91
N MET A 416 -8.06 33.81 -25.62
CA MET A 416 -7.80 32.49 -25.05
C MET A 416 -6.57 32.52 -24.12
N LYS A 417 -5.45 33.06 -24.58
CA LYS A 417 -4.24 33.22 -23.77
C LYS A 417 -4.43 34.10 -22.53
N ALA A 418 -5.32 35.09 -22.61
CA ALA A 418 -5.54 36.02 -21.51
C ALA A 418 -6.50 35.49 -20.44
N TYR A 419 -7.45 34.60 -20.77
CA TYR A 419 -8.60 34.35 -19.91
C TYR A 419 -8.93 32.88 -19.69
N THR A 420 -8.34 31.92 -20.41
CA THR A 420 -8.57 30.46 -20.12
C THR A 420 -8.05 30.08 -18.76
N GLU A 421 -8.75 29.18 -18.08
CA GLU A 421 -8.48 28.73 -16.71
C GLU A 421 -8.16 27.21 -16.64
N ASP A 422 -7.93 26.54 -17.77
CA ASP A 422 -7.68 25.10 -17.82
C ASP A 422 -6.25 24.69 -17.44
N GLY A 423 -5.37 25.66 -17.17
CA GLY A 423 -3.97 25.43 -16.80
C GLY A 423 -3.07 24.99 -17.95
N SER A 424 -3.58 24.97 -19.19
CA SER A 424 -2.81 24.59 -20.37
C SER A 424 -1.68 25.58 -20.67
N THR A 425 -0.56 25.07 -21.19
CA THR A 425 0.53 25.90 -21.73
C THR A 425 0.10 26.57 -23.03
N GLU A 426 0.77 27.65 -23.43
CA GLU A 426 0.50 28.32 -24.71
C GLU A 426 0.62 27.35 -25.91
N GLU A 427 1.55 26.41 -25.85
CA GLU A 427 1.73 25.40 -26.90
C GLU A 427 0.53 24.44 -26.96
N GLN A 428 0.04 23.99 -25.81
CA GLN A 428 -1.14 23.11 -25.71
C GLN A 428 -2.42 23.85 -26.19
N MET A 429 -2.62 25.09 -25.77
CA MET A 429 -3.75 25.90 -26.22
C MET A 429 -3.79 26.03 -27.76
N LEU A 430 -2.64 26.36 -28.38
CA LEU A 430 -2.54 26.55 -29.83
C LEU A 430 -2.58 25.23 -30.61
N ARG A 431 -2.22 24.12 -29.97
CA ARG A 431 -2.35 22.78 -30.56
C ARG A 431 -3.80 22.40 -30.77
N GLY A 432 -4.67 22.78 -29.82
CA GLY A 432 -6.11 22.59 -29.87
C GLY A 432 -6.58 21.17 -29.59
N TYR A 433 -7.88 20.97 -29.59
CA TYR A 433 -8.60 19.76 -29.22
C TYR A 433 -9.19 19.10 -30.45
N PRO A 434 -8.75 17.86 -30.85
CA PRO A 434 -9.33 17.17 -31.99
C PRO A 434 -10.73 16.66 -31.63
N VAL A 435 -11.70 16.91 -32.51
CA VAL A 435 -13.06 16.41 -32.37
C VAL A 435 -13.51 15.72 -33.67
N ALA A 436 -14.28 14.67 -33.53
CA ALA A 436 -14.86 13.97 -34.68
C ALA A 436 -16.26 13.45 -34.31
N GLU A 437 -17.08 13.21 -35.33
CA GLU A 437 -18.41 12.62 -35.14
C GLU A 437 -18.30 11.27 -34.42
N ASN A 438 -19.13 11.04 -33.43
CA ASN A 438 -19.15 9.85 -32.55
C ASN A 438 -17.97 9.71 -31.56
N SER A 439 -17.15 10.72 -31.36
CA SER A 439 -16.21 10.72 -30.25
C SER A 439 -16.94 10.90 -28.93
N THR A 440 -16.49 10.17 -27.91
CA THR A 440 -16.98 10.24 -26.51
C THR A 440 -15.94 10.78 -25.54
N THR A 441 -14.76 11.14 -26.01
CA THR A 441 -13.64 11.62 -25.18
C THR A 441 -13.99 12.89 -24.41
N TYR A 442 -14.70 13.81 -25.06
CA TYR A 442 -15.20 15.03 -24.41
C TYR A 442 -16.69 14.89 -24.12
N GLY A 443 -17.17 15.46 -23.04
CA GLY A 443 -18.57 15.36 -22.62
C GLY A 443 -19.58 15.77 -23.71
N GLU A 444 -20.83 15.30 -23.61
CA GLU A 444 -21.89 15.47 -24.62
C GLU A 444 -22.12 16.92 -25.01
N ALA A 445 -22.15 17.84 -24.01
CA ALA A 445 -22.36 19.27 -24.27
C ALA A 445 -21.21 19.89 -25.08
N PHE A 446 -19.96 19.57 -24.75
CA PHE A 446 -18.78 20.01 -25.49
C PHE A 446 -18.83 19.53 -26.94
N MET A 447 -19.06 18.21 -27.12
CA MET A 447 -19.15 17.62 -28.47
C MET A 447 -20.30 18.22 -29.30
N ALA A 448 -21.47 18.42 -28.71
CA ALA A 448 -22.62 19.08 -29.37
C ALA A 448 -22.27 20.49 -29.83
N GLY A 449 -21.61 21.27 -28.97
CA GLY A 449 -21.16 22.64 -29.30
C GLY A 449 -20.11 22.64 -30.42
N ALA A 450 -19.11 21.75 -30.34
CA ALA A 450 -18.08 21.65 -31.36
C ALA A 450 -18.63 21.22 -32.75
N MET A 451 -19.55 20.25 -32.76
CA MET A 451 -20.14 19.73 -33.99
C MET A 451 -21.17 20.71 -34.63
N ALA A 452 -21.71 21.64 -33.85
CA ALA A 452 -22.63 22.70 -34.35
C ALA A 452 -21.90 23.75 -35.21
N LEU A 453 -20.57 23.90 -35.09
CA LEU A 453 -19.78 24.84 -35.88
C LEU A 453 -19.60 24.29 -37.30
N GLU A 454 -20.05 25.02 -38.30
CA GLU A 454 -20.09 24.56 -39.70
C GLU A 454 -18.83 24.92 -40.48
N HIS A 455 -18.17 26.04 -40.15
CA HIS A 455 -17.04 26.56 -40.94
C HIS A 455 -15.84 26.91 -40.08
N VAL A 456 -14.66 26.72 -40.63
CA VAL A 456 -13.42 27.19 -40.01
C VAL A 456 -13.52 28.69 -39.70
N GLY A 457 -13.26 29.03 -38.46
CA GLY A 457 -13.37 30.37 -37.89
C GLY A 457 -14.69 30.63 -37.14
N ASP A 458 -15.68 29.75 -37.23
CA ASP A 458 -16.90 29.86 -36.43
C ASP A 458 -16.55 29.70 -34.94
N VAL A 459 -17.25 30.45 -34.11
CA VAL A 459 -17.10 30.47 -32.64
C VAL A 459 -18.45 30.08 -32.02
N SER A 460 -18.43 29.23 -31.01
CA SER A 460 -19.63 28.78 -30.30
C SER A 460 -20.18 29.87 -29.38
N ASP A 461 -21.44 29.74 -29.02
CA ASP A 461 -21.96 30.34 -27.80
C ASP A 461 -21.27 29.72 -26.58
N VAL A 462 -21.53 30.23 -25.37
CA VAL A 462 -21.04 29.63 -24.13
C VAL A 462 -21.66 28.26 -23.94
N ILE A 463 -20.84 27.21 -23.89
CA ILE A 463 -21.26 25.84 -23.65
C ILE A 463 -21.15 25.59 -22.15
N VAL A 464 -22.24 25.15 -21.53
CA VAL A 464 -22.33 24.86 -20.10
C VAL A 464 -22.10 23.36 -19.88
N THR A 465 -21.21 23.03 -18.95
CA THR A 465 -20.93 21.66 -18.53
C THR A 465 -20.82 21.57 -17.02
N ASP A 466 -20.78 20.34 -16.47
CA ASP A 466 -20.59 20.09 -15.04
C ASP A 466 -19.23 20.61 -14.51
N TYR A 467 -18.24 20.79 -15.38
CA TYR A 467 -16.89 21.25 -15.02
C TYR A 467 -16.72 22.77 -15.12
N GLY A 468 -17.60 23.47 -15.87
CA GLY A 468 -17.50 24.90 -16.16
C GLY A 468 -18.00 25.23 -17.55
N TYR A 469 -17.49 26.33 -18.10
CA TYR A 469 -17.99 26.98 -19.30
C TYR A 469 -16.93 26.95 -20.39
N PHE A 470 -17.32 26.53 -21.59
CA PHE A 470 -16.45 26.48 -22.75
C PHE A 470 -16.90 27.42 -23.84
N ILE A 471 -15.94 28.02 -24.54
CA ILE A 471 -16.14 28.75 -25.78
C ILE A 471 -15.19 28.16 -26.79
N LEU A 472 -15.70 27.60 -27.89
CA LEU A 472 -14.93 26.88 -28.88
C LEU A 472 -14.79 27.68 -30.15
N ARG A 473 -13.61 27.59 -30.81
CA ARG A 473 -13.39 28.07 -32.17
C ARG A 473 -13.04 26.90 -33.06
N TYR A 474 -13.72 26.77 -34.19
CA TYR A 474 -13.32 25.82 -35.23
C TYR A 474 -12.05 26.33 -35.90
N ALA A 475 -10.88 25.78 -35.49
CA ALA A 475 -9.58 26.28 -35.96
C ALA A 475 -9.25 25.80 -37.38
N LYS A 476 -9.39 24.51 -37.64
CA LYS A 476 -9.12 23.89 -38.94
C LYS A 476 -9.59 22.45 -39.00
N ASP A 477 -9.68 21.88 -40.22
CA ASP A 477 -9.68 20.41 -40.43
C ASP A 477 -8.27 19.88 -40.30
N LEU A 478 -8.12 18.71 -39.65
CA LEU A 478 -6.87 17.95 -39.75
C LEU A 478 -6.78 17.25 -41.10
N GLU A 479 -5.62 17.33 -41.71
CA GLU A 479 -5.36 16.62 -42.98
C GLU A 479 -5.32 15.12 -42.69
N SER A 480 -6.31 14.39 -43.25
CA SER A 480 -6.41 12.93 -43.11
C SER A 480 -5.41 12.20 -44.02
N GLY A 481 -4.94 11.07 -43.51
CA GLY A 481 -4.04 10.20 -44.29
C GLY A 481 -2.88 9.64 -43.48
N GLU A 482 -2.01 8.98 -44.18
CA GLU A 482 -0.78 8.39 -43.65
C GLU A 482 0.34 9.44 -43.63
N ALA A 483 1.20 9.38 -42.60
CA ALA A 483 2.43 10.16 -42.58
C ALA A 483 3.34 9.77 -43.78
N ASP A 484 4.03 10.76 -44.34
CA ASP A 484 4.93 10.51 -45.45
C ASP A 484 6.20 9.79 -44.97
N PHE A 485 6.39 8.56 -45.44
CA PHE A 485 7.55 7.73 -45.15
C PHE A 485 8.89 8.44 -45.39
N GLU A 486 9.00 9.19 -46.50
CA GLU A 486 10.27 9.85 -46.83
C GLU A 486 10.67 10.92 -45.82
N THR A 487 9.71 11.55 -45.18
CA THR A 487 9.98 12.55 -44.12
C THR A 487 10.38 11.92 -42.79
N ARG A 488 10.03 10.67 -42.57
CA ARG A 488 10.28 9.89 -41.35
C ARG A 488 11.38 8.85 -41.47
N LYS A 489 11.88 8.65 -42.66
CA LYS A 489 12.79 7.55 -43.04
C LYS A 489 14.03 7.46 -42.13
N GLU A 490 14.58 8.57 -41.73
CA GLU A 490 15.77 8.60 -40.85
C GLU A 490 15.42 8.04 -39.48
N THR A 491 14.35 8.56 -38.86
CA THR A 491 13.84 8.10 -37.54
C THR A 491 13.44 6.63 -37.56
N GLU A 492 12.68 6.24 -38.58
CA GLU A 492 12.24 4.84 -38.74
C GLU A 492 13.42 3.88 -39.00
N THR A 493 14.48 4.36 -39.67
CA THR A 493 15.72 3.58 -39.86
C THR A 493 16.44 3.36 -38.52
N GLU A 494 16.59 4.39 -37.70
CA GLU A 494 17.24 4.28 -36.40
C GLU A 494 16.44 3.36 -35.48
N GLU A 495 15.13 3.49 -35.45
CA GLU A 495 14.25 2.69 -34.60
C GLU A 495 14.24 1.20 -35.06
N THR A 496 14.06 0.96 -36.34
CA THR A 496 14.07 -0.41 -36.88
C THR A 496 15.42 -1.09 -36.67
N LEU A 497 16.52 -0.35 -36.82
CA LEU A 497 17.87 -0.85 -36.53
C LEU A 497 18.04 -1.17 -35.04
N THR A 498 17.56 -0.30 -34.19
CA THR A 498 17.62 -0.49 -32.72
C THR A 498 16.84 -1.71 -32.29
N ASN A 499 15.61 -1.86 -32.77
CA ASN A 499 14.78 -3.02 -32.48
C ASN A 499 15.43 -4.33 -32.97
N LYS A 500 15.95 -4.35 -34.21
CA LYS A 500 16.64 -5.51 -34.76
C LYS A 500 17.92 -5.86 -34.01
N LYS A 501 18.66 -4.86 -33.50
CA LYS A 501 19.81 -5.07 -32.64
C LYS A 501 19.41 -5.63 -31.27
N ASN A 502 18.33 -5.14 -30.68
CA ASN A 502 17.82 -5.65 -29.42
C ASN A 502 17.36 -7.11 -29.54
N ASP A 503 16.68 -7.46 -30.64
CA ASP A 503 16.28 -8.83 -30.92
C ASP A 503 17.49 -9.76 -31.08
N ALA A 504 18.49 -9.31 -31.85
CA ALA A 504 19.74 -10.07 -32.04
C ALA A 504 20.50 -10.25 -30.71
N TYR A 505 20.54 -9.22 -29.88
CA TYR A 505 21.16 -9.29 -28.57
C TYR A 505 20.41 -10.21 -27.61
N SER A 506 19.07 -10.13 -27.59
CA SER A 506 18.24 -11.01 -26.78
C SER A 506 18.47 -12.50 -27.18
N ALA A 507 18.44 -12.79 -28.46
CA ALA A 507 18.71 -14.14 -28.95
C ALA A 507 20.16 -14.59 -28.65
N PHE A 508 21.12 -13.67 -28.67
CA PHE A 508 22.50 -13.97 -28.32
C PHE A 508 22.65 -14.33 -26.84
N ILE A 509 22.01 -13.59 -25.94
CA ILE A 509 22.00 -13.89 -24.49
C ILE A 509 21.27 -15.21 -24.22
N ASP A 510 20.15 -15.47 -24.89
CA ASP A 510 19.43 -16.74 -24.77
C ASP A 510 20.34 -17.93 -25.11
N ASN A 511 21.12 -17.82 -26.20
CA ASN A 511 22.09 -18.84 -26.55
C ASN A 511 23.19 -19.05 -25.49
N ILE A 512 23.69 -17.97 -24.88
CA ILE A 512 24.67 -18.05 -23.79
C ILE A 512 24.10 -18.83 -22.61
N LEU A 513 22.83 -18.56 -22.23
CA LEU A 513 22.17 -19.25 -21.12
C LEU A 513 21.86 -20.72 -21.46
N ASP A 514 21.45 -21.01 -22.70
CA ASP A 514 21.20 -22.38 -23.15
C ASP A 514 22.48 -23.23 -23.16
N GLU A 515 23.63 -22.64 -23.54
CA GLU A 515 24.95 -23.29 -23.51
C GLU A 515 25.54 -23.46 -22.10
N ALA A 516 24.99 -22.74 -21.12
CA ALA A 516 25.59 -22.69 -19.77
C ALA A 516 25.39 -23.97 -18.93
N ASP A 517 24.49 -24.88 -19.33
CA ASP A 517 24.17 -26.13 -18.59
C ASP A 517 23.92 -25.87 -17.10
N ILE A 518 22.85 -25.11 -16.81
CA ILE A 518 22.53 -24.58 -15.49
C ILE A 518 21.96 -25.67 -14.58
N GLN A 519 22.57 -25.85 -13.42
CA GLN A 519 22.11 -26.71 -12.33
C GLN A 519 21.72 -25.87 -11.12
N VAL A 520 20.54 -26.10 -10.53
CA VAL A 520 20.06 -25.42 -9.32
C VAL A 520 19.83 -26.44 -8.22
N GLY A 521 20.43 -26.20 -7.05
CA GLY A 521 20.33 -27.01 -5.85
C GLY A 521 19.08 -26.76 -5.02
N ASP A 522 19.15 -27.12 -3.75
CA ASP A 522 18.09 -26.87 -2.78
C ASP A 522 18.23 -25.45 -2.20
N LEU A 523 17.30 -24.55 -2.58
CA LEU A 523 17.30 -23.16 -2.14
C LEU A 523 16.69 -23.00 -0.73
N SER A 524 16.03 -24.02 -0.19
CA SER A 524 15.43 -23.93 1.15
C SER A 524 16.48 -23.74 2.26
N GLN A 525 17.74 -23.96 1.94
CA GLN A 525 18.87 -23.67 2.83
C GLN A 525 19.02 -22.18 3.17
N MET A 526 18.47 -21.29 2.34
CA MET A 526 18.49 -19.84 2.56
C MET A 526 17.38 -19.37 3.48
N TYR A 527 16.33 -20.19 3.67
CA TYR A 527 15.11 -19.75 4.34
C TYR A 527 15.34 -19.46 5.82
N HIS A 528 14.70 -18.42 6.29
CA HIS A 528 14.56 -18.16 7.71
C HIS A 528 13.61 -19.19 8.30
N VAL A 529 14.02 -19.78 9.40
CA VAL A 529 13.17 -20.67 10.19
C VAL A 529 12.85 -19.94 11.48
N TYR A 530 11.57 -19.68 11.70
CA TYR A 530 11.14 -19.11 12.97
C TYR A 530 11.33 -20.16 14.08
N VAL A 531 12.19 -19.83 15.05
CA VAL A 531 12.40 -20.64 16.26
C VAL A 531 11.84 -19.83 17.44
N GLY A 532 10.53 -19.89 17.64
CA GLY A 532 9.89 -19.35 18.83
C GLY A 532 10.00 -20.34 19.99
N GLU A 533 10.47 -19.89 21.15
CA GLU A 533 10.38 -20.67 22.37
C GLU A 533 9.01 -20.39 23.03
N ALA A 534 8.25 -21.46 23.31
CA ALA A 534 7.04 -21.35 24.11
C ALA A 534 7.40 -20.87 25.53
N VAL A 535 6.75 -19.81 25.99
CA VAL A 535 6.96 -19.32 27.35
C VAL A 535 6.18 -20.19 28.32
N GLU A 536 6.90 -20.99 29.12
CA GLU A 536 6.28 -21.77 30.18
C GLU A 536 5.94 -20.86 31.40
N ALA A 537 4.78 -21.14 32.02
CA ALA A 537 4.35 -20.39 33.18
C ALA A 537 5.34 -20.56 34.34
N THR A 538 5.87 -19.47 34.87
CA THR A 538 6.68 -19.48 36.09
C THR A 538 5.77 -19.63 37.31
N VAL A 539 5.91 -20.72 38.06
CA VAL A 539 5.17 -20.93 39.32
C VAL A 539 6.01 -20.36 40.46
N ALA A 540 5.46 -19.40 41.14
CA ALA A 540 6.10 -18.74 42.29
C ALA A 540 5.12 -18.60 43.44
N TYR A 541 5.52 -19.05 44.60
CA TYR A 541 4.72 -18.93 45.84
C TYR A 541 5.35 -17.93 46.82
N ALA A 542 4.49 -17.25 47.58
CA ALA A 542 4.93 -16.33 48.59
C ALA A 542 4.05 -16.40 49.86
N SER A 543 4.59 -15.91 50.97
CA SER A 543 3.80 -15.61 52.18
C SER A 543 3.62 -14.10 52.36
N VAL A 544 2.47 -13.70 52.83
CA VAL A 544 2.20 -12.32 53.19
C VAL A 544 2.97 -11.96 54.47
N ASN A 545 3.85 -10.96 54.41
CA ASN A 545 4.77 -10.64 55.50
C ASN A 545 4.16 -9.75 56.60
N ALA A 546 3.06 -9.07 56.31
CA ALA A 546 2.26 -8.29 57.23
C ALA A 546 0.78 -8.34 56.83
N ASP A 547 -0.13 -7.94 57.75
CA ASP A 547 -1.55 -7.83 57.43
C ASP A 547 -1.73 -6.92 56.19
N ALA A 548 -2.35 -7.42 55.13
CA ALA A 548 -2.50 -6.77 53.83
C ALA A 548 -3.94 -6.83 53.34
N LYS A 549 -4.23 -6.04 52.32
CA LYS A 549 -5.48 -6.12 51.57
C LYS A 549 -5.20 -6.70 50.18
N LEU A 550 -6.04 -7.61 49.81
CA LEU A 550 -6.11 -8.06 48.42
C LEU A 550 -7.07 -7.14 47.67
N LEU A 551 -6.62 -6.58 46.54
CA LEU A 551 -7.34 -5.56 45.77
C LEU A 551 -7.94 -6.14 44.52
N ASP A 552 -9.01 -5.52 44.00
CA ASP A 552 -9.66 -5.88 42.72
C ASP A 552 -8.80 -5.53 41.49
N MET A 553 -7.98 -4.47 41.63
CA MET A 553 -7.03 -4.00 40.63
C MET A 553 -5.90 -3.23 41.33
N PRO A 554 -4.78 -2.91 40.67
CA PRO A 554 -3.75 -2.05 41.23
C PRO A 554 -4.31 -0.72 41.76
N GLY A 555 -4.12 -0.46 43.08
CA GLY A 555 -4.64 0.75 43.73
C GLY A 555 -6.16 0.81 43.92
N GLY A 556 -6.89 -0.27 43.56
CA GLY A 556 -8.35 -0.36 43.69
C GLY A 556 -8.89 -0.68 45.08
N ASP A 557 -10.10 -1.26 45.11
CA ASP A 557 -10.81 -1.59 46.36
C ASP A 557 -10.42 -2.97 46.91
N ALA A 558 -10.49 -3.13 48.22
CA ALA A 558 -10.19 -4.39 48.87
C ALA A 558 -11.29 -5.43 48.63
N VAL A 559 -10.95 -6.60 48.11
CA VAL A 559 -11.82 -7.78 47.95
C VAL A 559 -11.62 -8.81 49.04
N ALA A 560 -10.47 -8.79 49.70
CA ALA A 560 -10.23 -9.61 50.89
C ALA A 560 -9.22 -8.94 51.82
N ASP A 561 -9.33 -9.25 53.12
CA ASP A 561 -8.32 -8.98 54.12
C ASP A 561 -7.44 -10.22 54.29
N MET A 562 -6.12 -10.05 54.19
CA MET A 562 -5.13 -11.11 54.41
C MET A 562 -4.34 -10.85 55.68
N LYS A 563 -4.09 -11.91 56.45
CA LYS A 563 -3.24 -11.87 57.65
C LYS A 563 -1.81 -12.27 57.26
N ALA A 564 -0.85 -11.74 58.05
CA ALA A 564 0.53 -12.16 57.96
C ALA A 564 0.63 -13.68 58.06
N GLY A 565 1.40 -14.30 57.15
CA GLY A 565 1.56 -15.74 57.04
C GLY A 565 0.56 -16.44 56.14
N ALA A 566 -0.41 -15.73 55.53
CA ALA A 566 -1.21 -16.29 54.42
C ALA A 566 -0.30 -16.62 53.26
N SER A 567 -0.54 -17.74 52.60
CA SER A 567 0.21 -18.12 51.38
C SER A 567 -0.54 -17.73 50.09
N VAL A 568 0.21 -17.42 49.05
CA VAL A 568 -0.32 -17.03 47.76
C VAL A 568 0.52 -17.68 46.64
N ASP A 569 -0.13 -17.98 45.51
CA ASP A 569 0.50 -18.29 44.23
C ASP A 569 0.54 -17.01 43.38
N ILE A 570 1.72 -16.58 42.97
CA ILE A 570 1.94 -15.40 42.16
C ILE A 570 1.66 -15.77 40.67
N LEU A 571 0.64 -15.15 40.08
CA LEU A 571 0.20 -15.40 38.72
C LEU A 571 0.81 -14.41 37.73
N GLY A 572 1.24 -13.25 38.21
CA GLY A 572 1.89 -12.22 37.42
C GLY A 572 2.13 -10.95 38.23
N SER A 573 2.79 -9.98 37.62
CA SER A 573 3.07 -8.68 38.26
C SER A 573 2.96 -7.54 37.24
N ILE A 574 2.58 -6.36 37.73
CA ILE A 574 2.44 -5.15 36.95
C ILE A 574 2.82 -3.91 37.79
N ASP A 575 3.44 -2.95 37.13
CA ASP A 575 3.74 -1.66 37.73
C ASP A 575 2.59 -0.68 37.48
N ALA A 576 2.07 -0.08 38.55
CA ALA A 576 1.04 0.93 38.49
C ALA A 576 1.29 2.00 39.58
N ASP A 577 1.15 3.28 39.23
CA ASP A 577 1.32 4.43 40.13
C ASP A 577 2.66 4.42 40.91
N GLY A 578 3.73 3.91 40.25
CA GLY A 578 5.07 3.83 40.82
C GLY A 578 5.24 2.75 41.90
N LYS A 579 4.38 1.75 41.89
CA LYS A 579 4.43 0.55 42.73
C LYS A 579 4.25 -0.69 41.87
N THR A 580 4.93 -1.78 42.27
CA THR A 580 4.71 -3.11 41.70
C THR A 580 3.61 -3.83 42.47
N TYR A 581 2.61 -4.33 41.77
CA TYR A 581 1.55 -5.17 42.29
C TYR A 581 1.68 -6.57 41.70
N SER A 582 1.55 -7.58 42.57
CA SER A 582 1.44 -8.97 42.15
C SER A 582 -0.03 -9.39 42.12
N PHE A 583 -0.48 -9.96 41.00
CA PHE A 583 -1.76 -10.67 40.93
C PHE A 583 -1.56 -12.07 41.47
N VAL A 584 -2.33 -12.44 42.46
CA VAL A 584 -2.13 -13.68 43.23
C VAL A 584 -3.42 -14.48 43.36
N ALA A 585 -3.29 -15.81 43.42
CA ALA A 585 -4.35 -16.71 43.85
C ALA A 585 -4.05 -17.15 45.30
N VAL A 586 -5.10 -17.31 46.12
CA VAL A 586 -5.00 -17.79 47.48
C VAL A 586 -5.27 -19.29 47.51
N PRO A 587 -4.25 -20.17 47.71
CA PRO A 587 -4.41 -21.62 47.71
C PRO A 587 -5.51 -22.10 48.65
N GLY A 588 -6.34 -23.03 48.16
CA GLY A 588 -7.47 -23.59 48.93
C GLY A 588 -8.71 -22.71 48.97
N THR A 589 -8.75 -21.61 48.22
CA THR A 589 -9.90 -20.72 48.09
C THR A 589 -10.13 -20.39 46.58
N GLU A 590 -11.23 -19.72 46.27
CA GLU A 590 -11.50 -19.16 44.94
C GLU A 590 -11.12 -17.67 44.82
N ILE A 591 -10.36 -17.14 45.78
CA ILE A 591 -10.04 -15.73 45.91
C ILE A 591 -8.76 -15.44 45.14
N LYS A 592 -8.83 -14.52 44.17
CA LYS A 592 -7.69 -13.94 43.45
C LYS A 592 -7.76 -12.42 43.58
N GLY A 593 -6.64 -11.73 43.39
CA GLY A 593 -6.59 -10.27 43.44
C GLY A 593 -5.15 -9.74 43.50
N TYR A 594 -5.03 -8.45 43.70
CA TYR A 594 -3.75 -7.75 43.68
C TYR A 594 -3.26 -7.43 45.07
N VAL A 595 -1.98 -7.60 45.30
CA VAL A 595 -1.29 -7.18 46.54
C VAL A 595 0.03 -6.50 46.20
N GLY A 596 0.48 -5.55 46.98
CA GLY A 596 1.80 -4.94 46.76
C GLY A 596 2.90 -5.99 46.83
N ALA A 597 3.79 -6.01 45.84
CA ALA A 597 4.89 -6.98 45.79
C ALA A 597 5.82 -6.87 47.02
N ASP A 598 5.92 -5.69 47.62
CA ASP A 598 6.65 -5.44 48.86
C ASP A 598 6.05 -6.12 50.09
N MET A 599 4.82 -6.62 50.01
CA MET A 599 4.12 -7.35 51.06
C MET A 599 4.33 -8.87 50.98
N LEU A 600 5.13 -9.34 50.04
CA LEU A 600 5.33 -10.77 49.71
C LEU A 600 6.77 -11.19 50.01
N ASP A 601 6.95 -12.30 50.74
CA ASP A 601 8.23 -12.99 50.92
C ASP A 601 8.15 -14.33 50.19
N GLU A 602 9.15 -14.67 49.40
CA GLU A 602 9.22 -15.93 48.69
C GLU A 602 9.04 -17.15 49.59
N MET A 603 8.32 -18.16 49.09
CA MET A 603 8.02 -19.39 49.83
C MET A 603 8.14 -20.61 48.91
N ALA A 604 8.60 -21.72 49.47
CA ALA A 604 8.58 -22.98 48.71
C ALA A 604 7.14 -23.50 48.55
N GLU A 605 6.87 -24.13 47.40
CA GLU A 605 5.53 -24.61 47.01
C GLU A 605 4.89 -25.51 48.07
N ASP A 606 5.62 -26.51 48.55
CA ASP A 606 5.14 -27.47 49.56
C ASP A 606 4.78 -26.80 50.87
N ALA A 607 5.51 -25.76 51.23
CA ALA A 607 5.19 -24.93 52.40
C ALA A 607 3.99 -24.05 52.17
N ALA A 608 3.83 -23.45 50.97
CA ALA A 608 2.70 -22.62 50.61
C ALA A 608 1.39 -23.40 50.58
N LEU A 609 1.40 -24.58 49.97
CA LEU A 609 0.25 -25.49 49.88
C LEU A 609 -0.16 -26.09 51.25
N ALA A 610 0.73 -26.09 52.24
CA ALA A 610 0.46 -26.58 53.59
C ALA A 610 -0.23 -25.53 54.49
N VAL A 611 -0.32 -24.28 54.05
CA VAL A 611 -0.96 -23.21 54.83
C VAL A 611 -2.48 -23.31 54.73
N ASP A 612 -3.16 -23.32 55.92
CA ASP A 612 -4.62 -23.19 55.96
C ASP A 612 -5.04 -21.71 55.83
N ASN A 613 -5.28 -21.25 54.63
CA ASN A 613 -5.67 -19.88 54.33
C ASN A 613 -7.09 -19.55 54.77
N THR A 614 -7.93 -20.52 55.11
CA THR A 614 -9.35 -20.25 55.49
C THR A 614 -9.50 -19.42 56.78
N ALA A 615 -8.51 -19.46 57.65
CA ALA A 615 -8.44 -18.63 58.83
C ALA A 615 -7.66 -17.32 58.67
N LEU A 616 -6.88 -17.19 57.60
CA LEU A 616 -5.97 -16.09 57.33
C LEU A 616 -6.48 -15.12 56.27
N VAL A 617 -7.40 -15.55 55.44
CA VAL A 617 -7.97 -14.70 54.36
C VAL A 617 -9.49 -14.60 54.55
N THR A 618 -9.99 -13.39 54.56
CA THR A 618 -11.42 -13.12 54.78
C THR A 618 -11.93 -12.22 53.67
N ARG A 619 -12.87 -12.71 52.85
CA ARG A 619 -13.49 -11.91 51.79
C ARG A 619 -14.24 -10.72 52.38
N VAL A 620 -14.09 -9.54 51.77
CA VAL A 620 -14.84 -8.34 52.12
C VAL A 620 -16.29 -8.50 51.65
N GLU A 621 -17.25 -7.97 52.41
CA GLU A 621 -18.66 -8.00 52.05
C GLU A 621 -18.92 -7.17 50.76
N GLN A 622 -20.03 -7.47 50.07
CA GLN A 622 -20.45 -6.92 48.79
C GLN A 622 -20.12 -5.44 48.57
N ILE A 623 -19.42 -5.17 47.47
CA ILE A 623 -19.18 -3.83 46.96
C ILE A 623 -20.10 -3.61 45.76
N ASP A 624 -20.77 -2.45 45.68
CA ASP A 624 -21.65 -2.13 44.56
C ASP A 624 -20.85 -1.46 43.44
N LYS A 625 -20.14 -2.30 42.66
CA LYS A 625 -19.32 -1.94 41.51
C LYS A 625 -19.61 -2.86 40.32
N ASN A 626 -19.21 -2.45 39.16
CA ASN A 626 -19.10 -3.31 38.00
C ASN A 626 -18.02 -4.39 38.21
N PRO A 627 -18.14 -5.57 37.61
CA PRO A 627 -17.12 -6.61 37.74
C PRO A 627 -15.82 -6.18 37.04
N THR A 628 -14.70 -6.55 37.65
CA THR A 628 -13.36 -6.33 37.09
C THR A 628 -12.77 -7.65 36.59
N PHE A 629 -12.07 -7.61 35.46
CA PHE A 629 -11.38 -8.78 34.95
C PHE A 629 -9.87 -8.63 35.04
N THR A 630 -9.18 -9.77 35.09
CA THR A 630 -7.73 -9.88 34.94
C THR A 630 -7.40 -11.06 34.06
N ILE A 631 -6.57 -10.84 33.02
CA ILE A 631 -5.93 -11.86 32.21
C ILE A 631 -4.47 -11.90 32.62
N ALA A 632 -4.01 -13.04 33.16
CA ALA A 632 -2.60 -13.28 33.43
C ALA A 632 -2.02 -14.15 32.33
N MET A 633 -0.92 -13.72 31.70
CA MET A 633 -0.23 -14.45 30.66
C MET A 633 0.80 -15.42 31.27
N ASN A 634 1.27 -16.39 30.48
CA ASN A 634 2.29 -17.36 30.93
C ASN A 634 3.62 -16.70 31.29
N ASP A 635 3.99 -15.61 30.64
CA ASP A 635 5.17 -14.80 30.94
C ASP A 635 5.05 -13.96 32.23
N GLY A 636 3.88 -13.97 32.86
CA GLY A 636 3.57 -13.20 34.06
C GLY A 636 3.11 -11.78 33.78
N SER A 637 2.98 -11.35 32.53
CA SER A 637 2.37 -10.07 32.15
C SER A 637 0.85 -10.11 32.41
N LEU A 638 0.26 -8.94 32.62
CA LEU A 638 -1.13 -8.80 33.06
C LEU A 638 -1.89 -7.81 32.19
N ILE A 639 -3.16 -8.13 31.90
CA ILE A 639 -4.14 -7.21 31.33
C ILE A 639 -5.32 -7.16 32.31
N TYR A 640 -5.77 -5.99 32.74
CA TYR A 640 -6.91 -5.87 33.63
C TYR A 640 -7.84 -4.72 33.26
N GLY A 641 -9.09 -4.81 33.67
CA GLY A 641 -10.07 -3.78 33.35
C GLY A 641 -11.44 -4.01 33.97
N GLU A 642 -12.45 -3.33 33.47
CA GLU A 642 -13.82 -3.33 33.94
C GLU A 642 -14.78 -3.85 32.86
N LEU A 643 -15.83 -4.57 33.30
CA LEU A 643 -16.91 -5.05 32.42
C LEU A 643 -18.18 -4.22 32.66
N TYR A 644 -19.01 -4.05 31.65
CA TYR A 644 -20.18 -3.18 31.64
C TYR A 644 -21.49 -3.96 31.52
N PRO A 645 -22.01 -4.60 32.58
CA PRO A 645 -23.22 -5.42 32.51
C PRO A 645 -24.49 -4.62 32.18
N GLU A 646 -24.48 -3.30 32.35
CA GLU A 646 -25.58 -2.42 31.93
C GLU A 646 -25.65 -2.18 30.43
N LYS A 647 -24.55 -2.44 29.70
CA LYS A 647 -24.43 -2.32 28.24
C LYS A 647 -24.64 -3.65 27.54
N ALA A 648 -24.02 -4.71 28.06
CA ALA A 648 -24.02 -6.03 27.48
C ALA A 648 -24.18 -7.14 28.52
N PRO A 649 -25.37 -7.29 29.14
CA PRO A 649 -25.60 -8.25 30.25
C PRO A 649 -25.37 -9.70 29.87
N GLU A 650 -25.77 -10.14 28.66
CA GLU A 650 -25.57 -11.52 28.19
C GLU A 650 -24.07 -11.80 27.95
N SER A 651 -23.36 -10.89 27.31
CA SER A 651 -21.91 -10.99 27.03
C SER A 651 -21.10 -11.00 28.34
N VAL A 652 -21.39 -10.08 29.28
CA VAL A 652 -20.75 -10.05 30.60
C VAL A 652 -21.09 -11.32 31.39
N GLY A 653 -22.34 -11.74 31.44
CA GLY A 653 -22.74 -12.95 32.17
C GLY A 653 -22.03 -14.20 31.65
N ASN A 654 -21.93 -14.34 30.32
CA ASN A 654 -21.22 -15.41 29.65
C ASN A 654 -19.71 -15.37 29.98
N PHE A 655 -19.06 -14.22 29.76
CA PHE A 655 -17.62 -14.05 30.03
C PHE A 655 -17.27 -14.35 31.50
N VAL A 656 -18.05 -13.85 32.46
CA VAL A 656 -17.89 -14.14 33.91
C VAL A 656 -18.00 -15.64 34.18
N SER A 657 -18.99 -16.31 33.57
CA SER A 657 -19.20 -17.76 33.76
C SER A 657 -18.02 -18.58 33.22
N LEU A 658 -17.53 -18.22 32.04
CA LEU A 658 -16.42 -18.92 31.40
C LEU A 658 -15.09 -18.66 32.14
N ALA A 659 -14.78 -17.40 32.47
CA ALA A 659 -13.57 -16.99 33.14
C ALA A 659 -13.44 -17.63 34.54
N ASN A 660 -14.47 -17.51 35.38
CA ASN A 660 -14.47 -18.10 36.72
C ASN A 660 -14.67 -19.61 36.72
N GLY A 661 -15.10 -20.19 35.59
CA GLY A 661 -15.12 -21.63 35.34
C GLY A 661 -13.82 -22.19 34.78
N SER A 662 -12.74 -21.40 34.72
CA SER A 662 -11.43 -21.76 34.18
C SER A 662 -11.48 -22.22 32.71
N PHE A 663 -12.47 -21.77 31.94
CA PHE A 663 -12.59 -22.14 30.53
C PHE A 663 -11.45 -21.55 29.69
N TYR A 664 -11.00 -20.35 30.03
CA TYR A 664 -9.95 -19.63 29.29
C TYR A 664 -8.54 -20.02 29.72
N ASP A 665 -8.38 -20.75 30.86
CA ASP A 665 -7.06 -21.11 31.38
C ASP A 665 -6.31 -22.02 30.38
N GLY A 666 -5.14 -21.60 29.93
CA GLY A 666 -4.35 -22.30 28.93
C GLY A 666 -4.75 -22.03 27.46
N LEU A 667 -5.82 -21.27 27.20
CA LEU A 667 -6.13 -20.86 25.85
C LEU A 667 -5.22 -19.71 25.37
N THR A 668 -5.17 -19.50 24.07
CA THR A 668 -4.27 -18.53 23.44
C THR A 668 -5.01 -17.35 22.83
N PHE A 669 -4.29 -16.25 22.62
CA PHE A 669 -4.64 -15.29 21.59
C PHE A 669 -4.21 -15.90 20.25
N HIS A 670 -5.15 -16.50 19.56
CA HIS A 670 -4.93 -17.32 18.37
C HIS A 670 -4.98 -16.53 17.06
N ARG A 671 -5.44 -15.26 17.09
CA ARG A 671 -5.45 -14.35 15.95
C ARG A 671 -5.06 -12.95 16.42
N VAL A 672 -4.03 -12.39 15.78
CA VAL A 672 -3.43 -11.11 16.19
C VAL A 672 -3.16 -10.26 14.96
N ILE A 673 -3.69 -9.04 14.95
CA ILE A 673 -3.47 -8.08 13.87
C ILE A 673 -3.01 -6.76 14.48
N SER A 674 -1.77 -6.39 14.21
CA SER A 674 -1.22 -5.10 14.64
C SER A 674 -2.02 -3.95 14.03
N GLY A 675 -2.30 -2.93 14.83
CA GLY A 675 -3.15 -1.81 14.40
C GLY A 675 -4.66 -2.10 14.36
N PHE A 676 -5.10 -3.31 14.78
CA PHE A 676 -6.50 -3.67 14.84
C PHE A 676 -6.88 -4.30 16.19
N MET A 677 -6.62 -5.59 16.42
CA MET A 677 -7.05 -6.29 17.64
C MET A 677 -6.21 -7.54 17.95
N ILE A 678 -6.32 -8.05 19.16
CA ILE A 678 -5.88 -9.40 19.55
C ILE A 678 -7.11 -10.24 19.94
N GLN A 679 -7.30 -11.40 19.31
CA GLN A 679 -8.46 -12.28 19.52
C GLN A 679 -8.06 -13.58 20.18
N GLY A 680 -8.80 -13.98 21.21
CA GLY A 680 -8.59 -15.21 21.97
C GLY A 680 -9.89 -15.89 22.39
N GLY A 681 -9.78 -16.89 23.29
CA GLY A 681 -10.94 -17.59 23.86
C GLY A 681 -11.50 -18.74 23.02
N ASP A 682 -10.73 -19.19 22.02
CA ASP A 682 -11.04 -20.37 21.21
C ASP A 682 -10.34 -21.61 21.76
N PRO A 683 -11.10 -22.66 22.17
CA PRO A 683 -10.47 -23.90 22.67
C PRO A 683 -9.75 -24.70 21.59
N ASN A 684 -10.04 -24.50 20.29
CA ASN A 684 -9.34 -25.14 19.19
C ASN A 684 -8.10 -24.35 18.73
N GLY A 685 -8.02 -23.03 19.00
CA GLY A 685 -6.95 -22.15 18.59
C GLY A 685 -6.83 -21.95 17.07
N ASP A 686 -7.95 -22.12 16.34
CA ASP A 686 -8.03 -21.96 14.87
C ASP A 686 -9.22 -21.10 14.42
N GLY A 687 -9.93 -20.46 15.34
CA GLY A 687 -11.08 -19.61 15.09
C GLY A 687 -12.43 -20.35 15.03
N THR A 688 -12.43 -21.69 15.10
CA THR A 688 -13.66 -22.52 14.92
C THR A 688 -14.29 -22.99 16.23
N GLY A 689 -13.57 -22.93 17.33
CA GLY A 689 -13.99 -23.46 18.62
C GLY A 689 -14.90 -22.49 19.41
N GLY A 690 -15.56 -23.06 20.40
CA GLY A 690 -16.47 -22.32 21.28
C GLY A 690 -16.92 -23.15 22.48
N PRO A 691 -17.83 -22.62 23.32
CA PRO A 691 -18.26 -23.28 24.55
C PRO A 691 -19.40 -24.33 24.33
N GLY A 692 -19.77 -24.62 23.07
CA GLY A 692 -20.84 -25.52 22.68
C GLY A 692 -22.26 -24.92 22.78
N TYR A 693 -22.35 -23.58 22.78
CA TYR A 693 -23.58 -22.80 22.71
C TYR A 693 -23.25 -21.39 22.20
N ALA A 694 -24.25 -20.68 21.74
CA ALA A 694 -24.18 -19.28 21.39
C ALA A 694 -24.92 -18.40 22.42
N ILE A 695 -24.71 -17.09 22.34
CA ILE A 695 -25.44 -16.06 23.08
C ILE A 695 -26.00 -15.02 22.12
N ARG A 696 -26.97 -14.25 22.56
CA ARG A 696 -27.53 -13.14 21.81
C ARG A 696 -26.47 -12.04 21.60
N GLY A 697 -26.36 -11.54 20.39
CA GLY A 697 -25.51 -10.40 20.07
C GLY A 697 -26.10 -9.08 20.59
N GLU A 698 -25.34 -8.35 21.42
CA GLU A 698 -25.80 -7.14 22.10
C GLU A 698 -25.23 -5.89 21.43
N PHE A 699 -25.79 -5.55 20.28
CA PHE A 699 -25.40 -4.38 19.48
C PHE A 699 -26.61 -3.82 18.69
N SER A 700 -26.50 -2.57 18.24
CA SER A 700 -27.65 -1.80 17.72
C SER A 700 -28.26 -2.40 16.46
N SER A 701 -27.48 -2.99 15.53
CA SER A 701 -28.01 -3.67 14.33
C SER A 701 -28.79 -4.97 14.67
N ASN A 702 -28.62 -5.51 15.88
CA ASN A 702 -29.41 -6.64 16.44
C ASN A 702 -30.52 -6.19 17.40
N GLY A 703 -30.81 -4.89 17.44
CA GLY A 703 -31.91 -4.32 18.26
C GLY A 703 -31.58 -4.22 19.76
N VAL A 704 -30.32 -4.21 20.14
CA VAL A 704 -29.88 -3.97 21.51
C VAL A 704 -29.12 -2.65 21.56
N GLU A 705 -29.52 -1.74 22.44
CA GLU A 705 -28.81 -0.46 22.64
C GLU A 705 -27.50 -0.72 23.35
N ASN A 706 -26.40 -0.60 22.62
CA ASN A 706 -25.03 -0.65 23.10
C ASN A 706 -24.25 0.46 22.40
N ASP A 707 -23.87 1.47 23.14
CA ASP A 707 -23.22 2.70 22.68
C ASP A 707 -21.70 2.72 22.98
N LEU A 708 -21.12 1.58 23.33
CA LEU A 708 -19.67 1.44 23.48
C LEU A 708 -19.00 1.46 22.12
N SER A 709 -18.11 2.43 21.93
CA SER A 709 -17.29 2.52 20.72
C SER A 709 -16.07 1.63 20.83
N HIS A 710 -15.70 0.97 19.72
CA HIS A 710 -14.52 0.11 19.62
C HIS A 710 -13.22 0.94 19.52
N VAL A 711 -12.90 1.64 20.61
CA VAL A 711 -11.64 2.34 20.79
C VAL A 711 -10.59 1.40 21.38
N ARG A 712 -9.31 1.78 21.28
CA ARG A 712 -8.19 1.02 21.86
C ARG A 712 -8.46 0.61 23.31
N GLY A 713 -8.31 -0.67 23.61
CA GLY A 713 -8.54 -1.28 24.91
C GLY A 713 -9.95 -1.82 25.16
N VAL A 714 -10.91 -1.63 24.26
CA VAL A 714 -12.26 -2.18 24.40
C VAL A 714 -12.24 -3.70 24.21
N LEU A 715 -12.96 -4.43 25.09
CA LEU A 715 -13.28 -5.85 24.93
C LEU A 715 -14.60 -6.00 24.20
N SER A 716 -14.63 -6.86 23.20
CA SER A 716 -15.83 -7.17 22.41
C SER A 716 -15.92 -8.66 22.08
N MET A 717 -17.15 -9.16 21.89
CA MET A 717 -17.37 -10.57 21.52
C MET A 717 -17.12 -10.79 20.04
N ALA A 718 -16.27 -11.78 19.72
CA ALA A 718 -16.16 -12.28 18.35
C ALA A 718 -17.40 -13.09 17.97
N ARG A 719 -17.76 -13.09 16.68
CA ARG A 719 -18.95 -13.80 16.15
C ARG A 719 -18.76 -14.22 14.70
N SER A 720 -19.55 -15.15 14.25
CA SER A 720 -19.70 -15.48 12.84
C SER A 720 -20.61 -14.45 12.10
N SER A 721 -21.00 -14.72 10.88
CA SER A 721 -21.94 -13.86 10.13
C SER A 721 -23.32 -13.72 10.78
N ALA A 722 -23.77 -14.70 11.58
CA ALA A 722 -25.03 -14.62 12.31
C ALA A 722 -24.92 -13.68 13.52
N ASN A 723 -25.94 -12.86 13.76
CA ASN A 723 -25.93 -11.89 14.84
C ASN A 723 -25.85 -12.53 16.23
N ASP A 724 -26.52 -13.66 16.43
CA ASP A 724 -26.63 -14.39 17.70
C ASP A 724 -25.69 -15.61 17.69
N SER A 725 -24.42 -15.45 17.36
CA SER A 725 -23.42 -16.52 17.22
C SER A 725 -22.18 -16.35 18.08
N ALA A 726 -22.13 -15.34 18.93
CA ALA A 726 -21.04 -15.18 19.89
C ALA A 726 -21.03 -16.35 20.87
N GLY A 727 -19.86 -16.88 21.19
CA GLY A 727 -19.65 -18.01 22.11
C GLY A 727 -18.64 -17.65 23.21
N SER A 728 -17.44 -18.21 23.13
CA SER A 728 -16.37 -17.90 24.07
C SER A 728 -15.32 -16.94 23.52
N GLN A 729 -15.23 -16.78 22.20
CA GLN A 729 -14.20 -15.96 21.59
C GLN A 729 -14.46 -14.46 21.83
N PHE A 730 -13.41 -13.75 22.23
CA PHE A 730 -13.44 -12.31 22.44
C PHE A 730 -12.19 -11.68 21.84
N PHE A 731 -12.22 -10.38 21.62
CA PHE A 731 -11.07 -9.62 21.20
C PHE A 731 -10.88 -8.35 22.02
N ILE A 732 -9.63 -7.89 22.10
CA ILE A 732 -9.24 -6.63 22.71
C ILE A 732 -8.71 -5.72 21.60
N MET A 733 -9.26 -4.50 21.51
CA MET A 733 -8.85 -3.53 20.50
C MET A 733 -7.43 -3.04 20.74
N HIS A 734 -6.55 -3.21 19.76
CA HIS A 734 -5.21 -2.61 19.77
C HIS A 734 -5.23 -1.17 19.23
N ALA A 735 -6.15 -0.85 18.32
CA ALA A 735 -6.38 0.50 17.79
C ALA A 735 -7.87 0.78 17.64
N ASP A 736 -8.24 2.05 17.48
CA ASP A 736 -9.61 2.49 17.28
C ASP A 736 -10.19 1.94 15.96
N SER A 737 -11.43 1.40 16.01
CA SER A 737 -12.09 0.76 14.86
C SER A 737 -13.60 0.98 14.92
N ASP A 738 -14.02 2.22 14.75
CA ASP A 738 -15.41 2.68 14.83
C ASP A 738 -16.39 2.00 13.85
N TYR A 739 -15.85 1.42 12.76
CA TYR A 739 -16.65 0.63 11.82
C TYR A 739 -17.25 -0.66 12.40
N LEU A 740 -16.77 -1.11 13.58
CA LEU A 740 -17.34 -2.23 14.33
C LEU A 740 -18.55 -1.81 15.17
N ASP A 741 -18.70 -0.51 15.45
CA ASP A 741 -19.77 0.01 16.30
C ASP A 741 -21.14 -0.36 15.78
N GLY A 742 -22.00 -0.80 16.68
CA GLY A 742 -23.34 -1.25 16.34
C GLY A 742 -23.44 -2.61 15.65
N ASN A 743 -22.32 -3.30 15.39
CA ASN A 743 -22.27 -4.62 14.76
C ASN A 743 -21.60 -5.70 15.62
N TYR A 744 -20.90 -5.31 16.67
CA TYR A 744 -20.26 -6.21 17.64
C TYR A 744 -20.60 -5.80 19.08
N ALA A 745 -20.62 -6.79 19.98
CA ALA A 745 -21.00 -6.58 21.37
C ALA A 745 -19.79 -6.20 22.21
N ALA A 746 -19.47 -4.91 22.24
CA ALA A 746 -18.49 -4.37 23.19
C ALA A 746 -19.05 -4.50 24.62
N PHE A 747 -18.24 -5.00 25.57
CA PHE A 747 -18.73 -5.33 26.91
C PHE A 747 -17.77 -4.98 28.06
N GLY A 748 -16.57 -4.46 27.74
CA GLY A 748 -15.58 -4.08 28.76
C GLY A 748 -14.50 -3.15 28.21
N MET A 749 -13.64 -2.70 29.12
CA MET A 749 -12.51 -1.82 28.82
C MET A 749 -11.29 -2.20 29.65
N VAL A 750 -10.14 -2.29 29.03
CA VAL A 750 -8.82 -2.42 29.67
C VAL A 750 -8.48 -1.11 30.39
N LEU A 751 -8.13 -1.21 31.67
CA LEU A 751 -7.70 -0.10 32.50
C LEU A 751 -6.20 -0.11 32.79
N GLY A 752 -5.53 -1.25 32.55
CA GLY A 752 -4.08 -1.38 32.65
C GLY A 752 -3.57 -2.62 31.94
N GLY A 753 -2.28 -2.62 31.57
CA GLY A 753 -1.67 -3.67 30.76
C GLY A 753 -1.91 -3.49 29.26
N LEU A 754 -2.14 -2.27 28.78
CA LEU A 754 -2.19 -1.99 27.34
C LEU A 754 -0.84 -2.20 26.65
N ASP A 755 0.26 -2.07 27.38
CA ASP A 755 1.61 -2.45 26.94
C ASP A 755 1.74 -3.97 26.70
N THR A 756 1.08 -4.80 27.52
CA THR A 756 0.96 -6.25 27.25
C THR A 756 0.17 -6.51 25.97
N VAL A 757 -0.92 -5.77 25.73
CA VAL A 757 -1.66 -5.86 24.47
C VAL A 757 -0.77 -5.48 23.28
N ASP A 758 0.07 -4.44 23.40
CA ASP A 758 1.00 -4.02 22.36
C ASP A 758 2.07 -5.09 22.06
N VAL A 759 2.62 -5.69 23.11
CA VAL A 759 3.60 -6.79 22.97
C VAL A 759 2.95 -7.96 22.22
N ILE A 760 1.75 -8.39 22.63
CA ILE A 760 1.03 -9.48 21.93
C ILE A 760 0.70 -9.07 20.48
N ALA A 761 0.29 -7.82 20.24
CA ALA A 761 -0.06 -7.33 18.90
C ALA A 761 1.14 -7.19 17.97
N SER A 762 2.36 -7.22 18.50
CA SER A 762 3.61 -7.06 17.75
C SER A 762 4.35 -8.39 17.48
N VAL A 763 3.85 -9.52 17.99
CA VAL A 763 4.51 -10.80 17.75
C VAL A 763 4.39 -11.23 16.27
N PRO A 764 5.41 -11.92 15.71
CA PRO A 764 5.30 -12.47 14.37
C PRO A 764 4.13 -13.45 14.24
N THR A 765 3.36 -13.30 13.16
CA THR A 765 2.21 -14.15 12.85
C THR A 765 2.43 -14.95 11.56
N ASP A 766 1.61 -15.96 11.32
CA ASP A 766 1.52 -16.63 10.02
C ASP A 766 0.52 -15.91 9.09
N SER A 767 0.31 -16.44 7.89
CA SER A 767 -0.61 -15.90 6.87
C SER A 767 -2.09 -15.88 7.30
N ASN A 768 -2.44 -16.50 8.43
CA ASN A 768 -3.78 -16.50 9.02
C ASN A 768 -3.87 -15.60 10.26
N ASP A 769 -2.94 -14.68 10.44
CA ASP A 769 -2.81 -13.80 11.61
C ASP A 769 -2.54 -14.57 12.93
N LYS A 770 -2.14 -15.85 12.88
CA LYS A 770 -1.89 -16.67 14.07
C LYS A 770 -0.47 -16.43 14.57
N PRO A 771 -0.27 -16.07 15.86
CA PRO A 771 1.06 -15.94 16.44
C PRO A 771 1.91 -17.19 16.26
N ARG A 772 3.14 -17.03 15.78
CA ARG A 772 4.10 -18.13 15.62
C ARG A 772 4.59 -18.67 16.94
N THR A 773 4.66 -17.84 17.97
CA THR A 773 4.82 -18.24 19.39
C THR A 773 3.49 -18.09 20.08
N GLU A 774 3.01 -19.15 20.71
CA GLU A 774 1.73 -19.15 21.40
C GLU A 774 1.67 -18.10 22.50
N GLN A 775 0.67 -17.22 22.46
CA GLN A 775 0.39 -16.19 23.47
C GLN A 775 -0.63 -16.74 24.46
N VAL A 776 -0.16 -17.49 25.44
CA VAL A 776 -1.00 -18.30 26.34
C VAL A 776 -1.53 -17.48 27.52
N MET A 777 -2.84 -17.46 27.70
CA MET A 777 -3.51 -16.97 28.92
C MET A 777 -3.36 -18.02 30.02
N ARG A 778 -2.53 -17.76 31.01
CA ARG A 778 -2.35 -18.64 32.19
C ARG A 778 -3.67 -18.80 32.96
N THR A 779 -4.38 -17.70 33.17
CA THR A 779 -5.71 -17.68 33.79
C THR A 779 -6.44 -16.38 33.46
N VAL A 780 -7.76 -16.48 33.33
CA VAL A 780 -8.65 -15.31 33.25
C VAL A 780 -9.57 -15.36 34.45
N TYR A 781 -9.66 -14.26 35.21
CA TYR A 781 -10.45 -14.16 36.42
C TYR A 781 -11.32 -12.91 36.39
N VAL A 782 -12.55 -13.03 36.91
CA VAL A 782 -13.47 -11.90 37.09
C VAL A 782 -13.90 -11.78 38.54
N GLU A 783 -13.55 -10.65 39.17
CA GLU A 783 -14.08 -10.32 40.51
C GLU A 783 -15.50 -9.76 40.35
N THR A 784 -16.44 -10.46 40.95
CA THR A 784 -17.88 -10.15 40.83
C THR A 784 -18.43 -9.38 42.03
N TYR A 785 -17.63 -9.18 43.07
CA TYR A 785 -18.03 -8.58 44.34
C TYR A 785 -19.24 -9.27 44.98
N GLY A 786 -19.36 -10.58 44.79
CA GLY A 786 -20.46 -11.38 45.27
C GLY A 786 -21.79 -11.21 44.51
N LYS A 787 -21.79 -10.49 43.36
CA LYS A 787 -22.96 -10.41 42.47
C LYS A 787 -23.00 -11.65 41.60
N THR A 788 -24.23 -12.03 41.21
CA THR A 788 -24.45 -13.11 40.25
C THR A 788 -24.83 -12.52 38.91
N TYR A 789 -24.10 -12.92 37.87
CA TYR A 789 -24.39 -12.56 36.49
C TYR A 789 -24.96 -13.79 35.79
N THR A 790 -26.08 -13.62 35.09
CA THR A 790 -26.76 -14.73 34.36
C THR A 790 -26.88 -14.35 32.88
N PHE A 791 -26.91 -15.35 32.03
CA PHE A 791 -27.06 -15.18 30.59
C PHE A 791 -27.91 -16.32 30.02
N THR A 792 -28.36 -16.16 28.79
CA THR A 792 -29.20 -17.14 28.09
C THR A 792 -28.39 -17.89 27.07
N LYS A 793 -28.28 -19.20 27.19
CA LYS A 793 -27.65 -20.07 26.16
C LYS A 793 -28.64 -20.29 25.04
N LEU A 794 -28.19 -20.04 23.81
CA LEU A 794 -28.89 -20.42 22.60
C LEU A 794 -28.35 -21.78 22.17
N GLU A 795 -29.24 -22.71 21.79
CA GLU A 795 -28.83 -24.00 21.22
C GLU A 795 -28.31 -23.74 19.79
N ASP A 796 -27.22 -24.40 19.40
CA ASP A 796 -26.62 -24.32 18.06
C ASP A 796 -27.57 -24.87 16.98
#